data_0b4be6ccd511b8b389b7c964774d629e
#
_entry.id   0b4be6ccd511b8b389b7c964774d629e
#
_cell.length_a   1.000
_cell.length_b   1.000
_cell.length_c   1.000
_cell.angle_alpha   90.00
_cell.angle_beta   90.00
_cell.angle_gamma   90.00
#
_symmetry.space_group_name_H-M   'P 1'
#
loop_
_entity.id
_entity.type
_entity.pdbx_description
1 polymer ?
#
loop_
_entity_poly.entity_id
_entity_poly.type
_entity_poly.pdbx_seq_one_letter_code
_entity_poly.pdbx_strand_id
1 'polypeptide(L)'
;MKYSFPAFENGFVRAAAATPALHVADCAYNAQQIIDAMSVYAAQGVQLICFPEFCLTGYTCSDLFLQQTLLKGAEDGLAAILEASRGLNLVALVGLPVAHDGKLYNCAAVLCNGELLGLVPKQHLPNYGEFYEKRHFVPGMADPECIEFAGQETLIGTRLLFSCKQLKSFVLGVEVCEDLWSPVPPSCALALAGATVIANLSASDETIGKVAYRRQLISGQSARLLCAYLYADAGHGESTTDMTFAGHNLIAENGTLLAETAPFEGGTAMTELDLDRMVQERQRNTTFMPETVGYTRVEFELPPVELALTRQVSPTPFVPQDTAARAERCELILRIQAEGLAKRIEHTHAKCAVLGISGGLDSCLALLVAVRACKVLHRDPKEIVALTMPCFGTTKRTRSNAEILCEALGVSFAEINITNTVNSHFADIGQDPQTYDVTFENCQARVRTLELMDYANKNGGFVIGTGDLSELALGWATYNGDHMSMYGVNAGVPKTLVRHIVQYVADTCGDKQLSDVLLDILDTPVSPELLPTAEDGTIAQQTEKLVGPYELHDFYLYYVLRFGFGPAKIYHLARTSFAGKYEPEVLLAWLKNFYRRFFAQQFKRSCLPDGPKVGSVTLSPRGDWRMPSDACNALWMAELEKITL
;
A
#
# COMPACT_ATOMS: atom_id res chain seq x y z
N MET A 1 4.28 14.62 21.66
CA MET A 1 3.10 14.81 20.77
C MET A 1 3.27 13.95 19.54
N LYS A 2 2.18 13.42 18.96
CA LYS A 2 2.26 12.77 17.64
C LYS A 2 2.57 13.83 16.59
N TYR A 3 3.36 13.48 15.59
CA TYR A 3 3.70 14.36 14.48
C TYR A 3 2.46 14.67 13.63
N SER A 4 2.18 15.96 13.39
CA SER A 4 1.12 16.42 12.49
C SER A 4 1.72 17.13 11.27
N PHE A 5 0.95 17.15 10.17
CA PHE A 5 1.34 17.77 8.91
C PHE A 5 0.10 18.22 8.11
N PRO A 6 0.25 19.12 7.12
CA PRO A 6 -0.85 19.58 6.27
C PRO A 6 -1.50 18.40 5.53
N ALA A 7 -2.70 18.01 5.96
CA ALA A 7 -3.35 16.79 5.46
C ALA A 7 -3.77 16.90 3.99
N PHE A 8 -4.43 17.98 3.60
CA PHE A 8 -4.92 18.19 2.23
C PHE A 8 -3.82 18.27 1.19
N GLU A 9 -2.70 18.93 1.51
CA GLU A 9 -1.54 19.00 0.62
C GLU A 9 -0.92 17.63 0.34
N ASN A 10 -1.22 16.67 1.22
CA ASN A 10 -0.75 15.29 1.12
C ASN A 10 -1.89 14.30 0.78
N GLY A 11 -3.06 14.80 0.38
CA GLY A 11 -4.20 14.00 -0.07
C GLY A 11 -4.93 13.23 1.01
N PHE A 12 -4.78 13.60 2.30
CA PHE A 12 -5.43 12.91 3.41
C PHE A 12 -6.70 13.61 3.88
N VAL A 13 -7.73 12.81 4.15
CA VAL A 13 -9.00 13.21 4.76
C VAL A 13 -9.29 12.27 5.94
N ARG A 14 -9.54 12.80 7.14
CA ARG A 14 -10.02 11.99 8.26
C ARG A 14 -11.52 11.76 8.13
N ALA A 15 -11.91 10.48 8.09
CA ALA A 15 -13.29 10.07 7.90
C ALA A 15 -13.78 9.20 9.06
N ALA A 16 -15.08 9.27 9.33
CA ALA A 16 -15.76 8.49 10.36
C ALA A 16 -17.06 7.87 9.83
N ALA A 17 -17.36 6.65 10.24
CA ALA A 17 -18.65 6.00 10.13
C ALA A 17 -19.15 5.76 11.55
N ALA A 18 -20.26 6.37 11.95
CA ALA A 18 -20.69 6.46 13.32
C ALA A 18 -22.16 6.04 13.50
N THR A 19 -22.43 5.25 14.52
CA THR A 19 -23.79 4.86 14.94
C THR A 19 -24.14 5.56 16.24
N PRO A 20 -24.91 6.68 16.20
CA PRO A 20 -25.37 7.38 17.37
C PRO A 20 -26.46 6.58 18.10
N ALA A 21 -26.70 6.92 19.36
CA ALA A 21 -27.88 6.42 20.08
C ALA A 21 -29.17 6.91 19.37
N LEU A 22 -30.21 6.06 19.37
CA LEU A 22 -31.42 6.30 18.63
C LEU A 22 -32.64 5.91 19.42
N HIS A 23 -33.72 6.71 19.30
CA HIS A 23 -35.07 6.37 19.69
C HIS A 23 -35.98 6.37 18.47
N VAL A 24 -36.68 5.26 18.21
CA VAL A 24 -37.56 5.13 17.06
C VAL A 24 -38.65 6.21 17.09
N ALA A 25 -38.79 6.97 16.02
CA ALA A 25 -39.71 8.08 15.81
C ALA A 25 -39.48 9.33 16.69
N ASP A 26 -38.41 9.40 17.48
CA ASP A 26 -38.03 10.59 18.24
C ASP A 26 -36.98 11.44 17.49
N CYS A 27 -37.43 12.14 16.46
CA CYS A 27 -36.54 12.92 15.59
C CYS A 27 -35.74 14.00 16.34
N ALA A 28 -36.32 14.59 17.40
CA ALA A 28 -35.64 15.63 18.17
C ALA A 28 -34.47 15.05 18.98
N TYR A 29 -34.68 13.92 19.66
CA TYR A 29 -33.63 13.20 20.37
C TYR A 29 -32.52 12.74 19.39
N ASN A 30 -32.92 12.13 18.29
CA ASN A 30 -31.97 11.59 17.28
C ASN A 30 -31.14 12.71 16.65
N ALA A 31 -31.75 13.87 16.32
CA ALA A 31 -31.04 15.04 15.84
C ALA A 31 -29.97 15.52 16.83
N GLN A 32 -30.31 15.55 18.15
CA GLN A 32 -29.36 15.96 19.18
C GLN A 32 -28.17 14.99 19.28
N GLN A 33 -28.40 13.66 19.18
CA GLN A 33 -27.33 12.67 19.19
C GLN A 33 -26.40 12.82 17.97
N ILE A 34 -26.95 13.14 16.81
CA ILE A 34 -26.18 13.42 15.59
C ILE A 34 -25.35 14.71 15.77
N ILE A 35 -25.94 15.78 16.30
CA ILE A 35 -25.27 17.07 16.58
C ILE A 35 -24.11 16.87 17.55
N ASP A 36 -24.33 16.13 18.63
CA ASP A 36 -23.30 15.85 19.64
C ASP A 36 -22.14 15.06 19.01
N ALA A 37 -22.43 14.04 18.20
CA ALA A 37 -21.43 13.25 17.49
C ALA A 37 -20.65 14.11 16.49
N MET A 38 -21.30 14.94 15.67
CA MET A 38 -20.65 15.86 14.74
C MET A 38 -19.68 16.79 15.47
N SER A 39 -20.10 17.37 16.59
CA SER A 39 -19.27 18.28 17.39
C SER A 39 -18.04 17.58 17.97
N VAL A 40 -18.22 16.38 18.53
CA VAL A 40 -17.12 15.57 19.10
C VAL A 40 -16.10 15.17 18.05
N TYR A 41 -16.54 14.71 16.88
CA TYR A 41 -15.64 14.25 15.83
C TYR A 41 -15.01 15.39 15.02
N ALA A 42 -15.71 16.52 14.84
CA ALA A 42 -15.12 17.73 14.28
C ALA A 42 -13.93 18.23 15.13
N ALA A 43 -14.07 18.20 16.46
CA ALA A 43 -13.00 18.55 17.39
C ALA A 43 -11.79 17.59 17.31
N GLN A 44 -11.98 16.37 16.80
CA GLN A 44 -10.92 15.40 16.53
C GLN A 44 -10.35 15.51 15.10
N GLY A 45 -10.77 16.51 14.32
CA GLY A 45 -10.31 16.77 12.96
C GLY A 45 -10.96 15.86 11.92
N VAL A 46 -12.12 15.26 12.20
CA VAL A 46 -12.92 14.54 11.20
C VAL A 46 -13.49 15.54 10.21
N GLN A 47 -13.32 15.24 8.91
CA GLN A 47 -13.74 16.09 7.80
C GLN A 47 -14.87 15.47 6.97
N LEU A 48 -15.14 14.17 7.17
CA LEU A 48 -16.25 13.44 6.58
C LEU A 48 -16.83 12.50 7.63
N ILE A 49 -18.13 12.62 7.92
CA ILE A 49 -18.82 11.70 8.82
C ILE A 49 -20.08 11.13 8.16
N CYS A 50 -20.24 9.82 8.22
CA CYS A 50 -21.39 9.09 7.69
C CYS A 50 -22.18 8.50 8.87
N PHE A 51 -23.48 8.78 8.93
CA PHE A 51 -24.44 8.18 9.85
C PHE A 51 -25.30 7.13 9.16
N PRO A 52 -26.02 6.25 9.89
CA PRO A 52 -26.84 5.20 9.30
C PRO A 52 -28.05 5.70 8.49
N GLU A 53 -28.60 4.80 7.69
CA GLU A 53 -29.87 4.95 7.01
C GLU A 53 -30.98 5.26 8.02
N PHE A 54 -31.83 6.25 7.74
CA PHE A 54 -32.89 6.72 8.63
C PHE A 54 -32.45 7.06 10.07
N CYS A 55 -31.18 7.39 10.29
CA CYS A 55 -30.69 7.71 11.65
C CYS A 55 -31.43 8.87 12.33
N LEU A 56 -32.22 9.65 11.60
CA LEU A 56 -33.02 10.75 12.14
C LEU A 56 -34.41 10.29 12.64
N THR A 57 -34.97 9.22 12.06
CA THR A 57 -36.27 8.68 12.46
C THR A 57 -36.21 7.32 13.15
N GLY A 58 -35.20 6.53 12.81
CA GLY A 58 -35.15 5.09 12.95
C GLY A 58 -35.65 4.40 11.68
N TYR A 59 -34.96 3.32 11.29
CA TYR A 59 -35.35 2.48 10.14
C TYR A 59 -36.66 1.74 10.41
N THR A 60 -36.88 1.33 11.65
CA THR A 60 -37.98 0.46 12.06
C THR A 60 -39.28 1.22 12.36
N CYS A 61 -39.48 2.42 11.82
CA CYS A 61 -40.69 3.22 11.96
C CYS A 61 -41.95 2.63 11.31
N SER A 62 -41.81 1.69 10.36
CA SER A 62 -42.90 1.01 9.66
C SER A 62 -43.94 2.00 9.09
N ASP A 63 -45.23 1.77 9.31
CA ASP A 63 -46.31 2.63 8.79
C ASP A 63 -46.33 4.07 9.40
N LEU A 64 -45.51 4.36 10.41
CA LEU A 64 -45.32 5.74 10.87
C LEU A 64 -44.70 6.64 9.77
N PHE A 65 -43.98 6.10 8.82
CA PHE A 65 -43.50 6.86 7.65
C PHE A 65 -44.64 7.51 6.84
N LEU A 66 -45.87 7.00 6.95
CA LEU A 66 -47.05 7.60 6.29
C LEU A 66 -47.66 8.75 7.10
N GLN A 67 -47.11 9.06 8.30
CA GLN A 67 -47.63 10.11 9.18
C GLN A 67 -46.90 11.44 8.94
N GLN A 68 -47.65 12.48 8.61
CA GLN A 68 -47.10 13.83 8.37
C GLN A 68 -46.31 14.36 9.57
N THR A 69 -46.71 13.97 10.79
CA THR A 69 -45.99 14.34 12.02
C THR A 69 -44.56 13.83 12.02
N LEU A 70 -44.32 12.57 11.58
CA LEU A 70 -42.96 12.00 11.50
C LEU A 70 -42.14 12.69 10.43
N LEU A 71 -42.74 12.91 9.25
CA LEU A 71 -42.05 13.56 8.12
C LEU A 71 -41.67 15.00 8.48
N LYS A 72 -42.58 15.75 9.12
CA LYS A 72 -42.25 17.10 9.57
C LYS A 72 -41.19 17.09 10.67
N GLY A 73 -41.26 16.14 11.62
CA GLY A 73 -40.24 15.96 12.64
C GLY A 73 -38.88 15.66 12.09
N ALA A 74 -38.79 14.86 11.02
CA ALA A 74 -37.53 14.59 10.31
C ALA A 74 -36.96 15.83 9.63
N GLU A 75 -37.83 16.63 8.97
CA GLU A 75 -37.41 17.89 8.34
C GLU A 75 -36.93 18.92 9.39
N ASP A 76 -37.65 19.09 10.49
CA ASP A 76 -37.28 19.99 11.59
C ASP A 76 -35.95 19.53 12.24
N GLY A 77 -35.78 18.21 12.42
CA GLY A 77 -34.53 17.63 12.91
C GLY A 77 -33.34 17.91 11.99
N LEU A 78 -33.53 17.78 10.68
CA LEU A 78 -32.47 18.13 9.73
C LEU A 78 -32.14 19.63 9.78
N ALA A 79 -33.15 20.50 9.87
CA ALA A 79 -32.95 21.95 10.02
C ALA A 79 -32.09 22.28 11.27
N ALA A 80 -32.35 21.61 12.39
CA ALA A 80 -31.54 21.76 13.60
C ALA A 80 -30.08 21.29 13.40
N ILE A 81 -29.88 20.17 12.70
CA ILE A 81 -28.54 19.64 12.37
C ILE A 81 -27.79 20.62 11.47
N LEU A 82 -28.46 21.18 10.44
CA LEU A 82 -27.89 22.18 9.54
C LEU A 82 -27.40 23.41 10.32
N GLU A 83 -28.22 23.95 11.20
CA GLU A 83 -27.84 25.11 12.03
C GLU A 83 -26.65 24.79 12.94
N ALA A 84 -26.66 23.62 13.57
CA ALA A 84 -25.57 23.17 14.45
C ALA A 84 -24.27 22.86 13.69
N SER A 85 -24.35 22.56 12.39
CA SER A 85 -23.18 22.30 11.54
C SER A 85 -22.40 23.56 11.16
N ARG A 86 -22.98 24.77 11.38
CA ARG A 86 -22.33 26.04 11.09
C ARG A 86 -21.00 26.17 11.86
N GLY A 87 -19.94 26.44 11.10
CA GLY A 87 -18.58 26.55 11.66
C GLY A 87 -17.91 25.21 11.96
N LEU A 88 -18.58 24.08 11.74
CA LEU A 88 -17.92 22.78 11.77
C LEU A 88 -17.25 22.50 10.41
N ASN A 89 -15.97 22.18 10.46
CA ASN A 89 -15.17 21.91 9.26
C ASN A 89 -15.32 20.44 8.82
N LEU A 90 -16.56 20.00 8.58
CA LEU A 90 -16.86 18.63 8.15
C LEU A 90 -18.03 18.58 7.18
N VAL A 91 -18.05 17.55 6.33
CA VAL A 91 -19.22 17.08 5.60
C VAL A 91 -19.90 15.97 6.38
N ALA A 92 -21.20 16.06 6.58
CA ALA A 92 -21.98 15.01 7.23
C ALA A 92 -23.05 14.44 6.30
N LEU A 93 -23.32 13.14 6.46
CA LEU A 93 -24.35 12.42 5.76
C LEU A 93 -25.37 11.88 6.77
N VAL A 94 -26.63 12.26 6.59
CA VAL A 94 -27.74 11.95 7.53
C VAL A 94 -28.87 11.26 6.77
N GLY A 95 -29.30 10.09 7.23
CA GLY A 95 -30.41 9.32 6.65
C GLY A 95 -31.78 9.79 7.14
N LEU A 96 -32.72 10.06 6.22
CA LEU A 96 -34.06 10.51 6.56
C LEU A 96 -35.08 10.24 5.43
N PRO A 97 -36.40 10.17 5.75
CA PRO A 97 -37.46 10.16 4.74
C PRO A 97 -37.69 11.56 4.15
N VAL A 98 -37.87 11.64 2.84
CA VAL A 98 -38.17 12.90 2.13
C VAL A 98 -39.44 12.71 1.31
N ALA A 99 -40.39 13.63 1.47
CA ALA A 99 -41.58 13.72 0.62
C ALA A 99 -41.31 14.69 -0.54
N HIS A 100 -41.48 14.22 -1.78
CA HIS A 100 -41.36 15.02 -3.00
C HIS A 100 -42.35 14.52 -4.07
N ASP A 101 -43.05 15.43 -4.72
CA ASP A 101 -44.05 15.17 -5.78
C ASP A 101 -45.04 14.04 -5.44
N GLY A 102 -45.56 14.05 -4.21
CA GLY A 102 -46.57 13.09 -3.74
C GLY A 102 -46.03 11.68 -3.52
N LYS A 103 -44.71 11.49 -3.46
CA LYS A 103 -44.00 10.25 -3.17
C LYS A 103 -43.09 10.41 -1.95
N LEU A 104 -42.71 9.27 -1.34
CA LEU A 104 -41.73 9.22 -0.29
C LEU A 104 -40.45 8.56 -0.81
N TYR A 105 -39.34 9.14 -0.42
CA TYR A 105 -38.00 8.67 -0.77
C TYR A 105 -37.18 8.40 0.51
N ASN A 106 -36.43 7.33 0.49
CA ASN A 106 -35.38 7.04 1.47
C ASN A 106 -34.12 7.78 1.04
N CYS A 107 -33.73 8.83 1.74
CA CYS A 107 -32.67 9.72 1.30
C CYS A 107 -31.49 9.79 2.27
N ALA A 108 -30.31 10.03 1.71
CA ALA A 108 -29.16 10.57 2.42
C ALA A 108 -29.07 12.08 2.15
N ALA A 109 -29.16 12.91 3.18
CA ALA A 109 -28.85 14.33 3.12
C ALA A 109 -27.34 14.52 3.27
N VAL A 110 -26.75 15.27 2.35
CA VAL A 110 -25.33 15.67 2.40
C VAL A 110 -25.29 17.14 2.81
N LEU A 111 -24.59 17.44 3.89
CA LEU A 111 -24.52 18.80 4.44
C LEU A 111 -23.10 19.21 4.79
N CYS A 112 -22.82 20.51 4.71
CA CYS A 112 -21.54 21.10 5.07
C CYS A 112 -21.75 22.55 5.55
N ASN A 113 -21.24 22.88 6.72
CA ASN A 113 -21.20 24.26 7.24
C ASN A 113 -22.55 25.02 7.18
N GLY A 114 -23.64 24.36 7.54
CA GLY A 114 -24.99 24.92 7.53
C GLY A 114 -25.71 24.86 6.19
N GLU A 115 -25.09 24.37 5.13
CA GLU A 115 -25.66 24.22 3.80
C GLU A 115 -26.11 22.77 3.55
N LEU A 116 -27.32 22.60 3.01
CA LEU A 116 -27.82 21.34 2.49
C LEU A 116 -27.36 21.19 1.02
N LEU A 117 -26.27 20.46 0.80
CA LEU A 117 -25.66 20.31 -0.51
C LEU A 117 -26.49 19.47 -1.47
N GLY A 118 -27.28 18.52 -0.98
CA GLY A 118 -28.14 17.68 -1.79
C GLY A 118 -28.75 16.52 -1.01
N LEU A 119 -29.80 15.95 -1.63
CA LEU A 119 -30.52 14.77 -1.15
C LEU A 119 -30.31 13.63 -2.15
N VAL A 120 -29.77 12.51 -1.72
CA VAL A 120 -29.51 11.34 -2.58
C VAL A 120 -30.48 10.23 -2.19
N PRO A 121 -31.51 9.95 -3.01
CA PRO A 121 -32.47 8.91 -2.74
C PRO A 121 -31.93 7.52 -3.10
N LYS A 122 -32.32 6.51 -2.32
CA LYS A 122 -32.02 5.09 -2.54
C LYS A 122 -32.57 4.60 -3.87
N GLN A 123 -31.79 3.85 -4.63
CA GLN A 123 -32.16 3.35 -5.94
C GLN A 123 -32.80 1.94 -5.87
N HIS A 124 -32.25 1.08 -5.03
CA HIS A 124 -32.68 -0.31 -4.88
C HIS A 124 -33.41 -0.49 -3.54
N LEU A 125 -34.72 -0.67 -3.60
CA LEU A 125 -35.56 -0.88 -2.41
C LEU A 125 -35.75 -2.37 -2.16
N PRO A 126 -35.24 -2.94 -1.05
CA PRO A 126 -35.45 -4.35 -0.71
C PRO A 126 -36.95 -4.57 -0.41
N ASN A 127 -37.48 -5.66 -0.94
CA ASN A 127 -38.87 -6.07 -0.74
C ASN A 127 -38.98 -7.60 -0.77
N TYR A 128 -38.21 -8.24 0.09
CA TYR A 128 -38.09 -9.67 0.26
C TYR A 128 -37.67 -9.99 1.72
N GLY A 129 -37.97 -11.21 2.18
CA GLY A 129 -37.67 -11.62 3.55
C GLY A 129 -38.30 -10.69 4.57
N GLU A 130 -37.50 -10.16 5.45
CA GLU A 130 -37.85 -9.19 6.50
C GLU A 130 -38.05 -7.75 5.99
N PHE A 131 -37.64 -7.44 4.75
CA PHE A 131 -37.69 -6.11 4.18
C PHE A 131 -38.93 -5.89 3.31
N TYR A 132 -39.58 -4.72 3.49
CA TYR A 132 -40.78 -4.33 2.73
C TYR A 132 -40.81 -2.82 2.42
N GLU A 133 -39.65 -2.24 2.05
CA GLU A 133 -39.52 -0.79 1.83
C GLU A 133 -40.44 -0.26 0.72
N LYS A 134 -40.77 -1.06 -0.31
CA LYS A 134 -41.70 -0.67 -1.39
C LYS A 134 -43.12 -0.40 -0.91
N ARG A 135 -43.44 -0.75 0.35
CA ARG A 135 -44.71 -0.36 0.98
C ARG A 135 -44.80 1.15 1.18
N HIS A 136 -43.67 1.80 1.45
CA HIS A 136 -43.64 3.20 1.83
C HIS A 136 -42.92 4.08 0.81
N PHE A 137 -41.87 3.59 0.19
CA PHE A 137 -40.92 4.36 -0.61
C PHE A 137 -40.92 3.95 -2.09
N VAL A 138 -40.49 4.89 -2.94
CA VAL A 138 -40.22 4.64 -4.35
C VAL A 138 -38.73 4.79 -4.66
N PRO A 139 -38.21 4.13 -5.72
CA PRO A 139 -36.83 4.32 -6.17
C PRO A 139 -36.52 5.77 -6.52
N GLY A 140 -35.30 6.21 -6.23
CA GLY A 140 -34.83 7.55 -6.53
C GLY A 140 -34.78 7.86 -8.03
N MET A 141 -35.06 9.13 -8.37
CA MET A 141 -34.95 9.66 -9.72
C MET A 141 -33.46 9.80 -10.12
N ALA A 142 -33.17 9.54 -11.40
CA ALA A 142 -31.79 9.63 -11.89
C ALA A 142 -31.33 11.08 -12.09
N ASP A 143 -32.15 11.86 -12.76
CA ASP A 143 -31.83 13.26 -13.06
C ASP A 143 -32.20 14.13 -11.85
N PRO A 144 -31.27 14.98 -11.37
CA PRO A 144 -31.51 15.81 -10.20
C PRO A 144 -32.59 16.88 -10.46
N GLU A 145 -33.48 17.04 -9.49
CA GLU A 145 -34.56 18.04 -9.48
C GLU A 145 -34.34 19.03 -8.32
N CYS A 146 -34.83 20.27 -8.46
CA CYS A 146 -34.83 21.25 -7.39
C CYS A 146 -35.94 20.94 -6.38
N ILE A 147 -35.61 21.05 -5.11
CA ILE A 147 -36.54 20.89 -3.98
C ILE A 147 -36.27 21.95 -2.93
N GLU A 148 -37.33 22.48 -2.31
CA GLU A 148 -37.23 23.23 -1.06
C GLU A 148 -37.39 22.25 0.12
N PHE A 149 -36.36 22.13 0.97
CA PHE A 149 -36.36 21.21 2.12
C PHE A 149 -35.55 21.78 3.29
N ALA A 150 -36.06 21.62 4.49
CA ALA A 150 -35.47 22.17 5.70
C ALA A 150 -35.14 23.69 5.61
N GLY A 151 -35.98 24.44 4.90
CA GLY A 151 -35.83 25.88 4.70
C GLY A 151 -34.73 26.28 3.71
N GLN A 152 -34.25 25.36 2.90
CA GLN A 152 -33.23 25.63 1.85
C GLN A 152 -33.66 25.05 0.51
N GLU A 153 -33.28 25.72 -0.58
CA GLU A 153 -33.36 25.18 -1.94
C GLU A 153 -32.13 24.28 -2.18
N THR A 154 -32.38 23.05 -2.66
CA THR A 154 -31.31 22.08 -2.94
C THR A 154 -31.70 21.15 -4.09
N LEU A 155 -30.86 20.18 -4.40
CA LEU A 155 -31.10 19.15 -5.41
C LEU A 155 -31.45 17.81 -4.78
N ILE A 156 -32.43 17.11 -5.36
CA ILE A 156 -32.73 15.70 -5.05
C ILE A 156 -32.51 14.85 -6.29
N GLY A 157 -31.69 13.78 -6.19
CA GLY A 157 -31.44 12.87 -7.31
C GLY A 157 -30.25 11.94 -7.04
N THR A 158 -30.16 10.85 -7.83
CA THR A 158 -29.13 9.82 -7.62
C THR A 158 -27.83 10.13 -8.34
N ARG A 159 -27.84 11.03 -9.34
CA ARG A 159 -26.65 11.43 -10.12
C ARG A 159 -25.99 12.69 -9.58
N LEU A 160 -25.80 12.75 -8.26
CA LEU A 160 -25.08 13.83 -7.58
C LEU A 160 -23.69 13.37 -7.16
N LEU A 161 -22.71 14.24 -7.36
CA LEU A 161 -21.34 14.11 -6.84
C LEU A 161 -21.00 15.38 -6.04
N PHE A 162 -20.36 15.21 -4.89
CA PHE A 162 -19.98 16.32 -4.02
C PHE A 162 -18.47 16.47 -4.03
N SER A 163 -17.97 17.63 -4.47
CA SER A 163 -16.54 17.86 -4.75
C SER A 163 -15.96 18.94 -3.85
N CYS A 164 -14.88 18.64 -3.14
CA CYS A 164 -14.15 19.62 -2.34
C CYS A 164 -13.31 20.55 -3.24
N LYS A 165 -13.48 21.88 -3.07
CA LYS A 165 -12.71 22.87 -3.84
C LYS A 165 -11.21 22.87 -3.49
N GLN A 166 -10.87 22.67 -2.21
CA GLN A 166 -9.50 22.73 -1.72
C GLN A 166 -8.71 21.44 -1.97
N LEU A 167 -9.39 20.28 -2.08
CA LEU A 167 -8.77 18.99 -2.34
C LEU A 167 -9.47 18.31 -3.53
N LYS A 168 -8.94 18.47 -4.72
CA LYS A 168 -9.55 17.97 -5.97
C LYS A 168 -9.72 16.45 -6.01
N SER A 169 -8.89 15.72 -5.27
CA SER A 169 -9.01 14.27 -5.11
C SER A 169 -10.14 13.87 -4.16
N PHE A 170 -10.79 14.81 -3.46
CA PHE A 170 -11.93 14.52 -2.61
C PHE A 170 -13.24 14.74 -3.37
N VAL A 171 -13.76 13.67 -3.96
CA VAL A 171 -15.05 13.62 -4.62
C VAL A 171 -15.88 12.52 -3.96
N LEU A 172 -17.00 12.91 -3.34
CA LEU A 172 -17.89 12.02 -2.61
C LEU A 172 -19.06 11.58 -3.49
N GLY A 173 -19.30 10.28 -3.58
CA GLY A 173 -20.52 9.65 -4.07
C GLY A 173 -21.27 8.98 -2.94
N VAL A 174 -22.59 8.92 -3.02
CA VAL A 174 -23.46 8.40 -1.96
C VAL A 174 -24.39 7.33 -2.52
N GLU A 175 -24.53 6.24 -1.78
CA GLU A 175 -25.54 5.20 -1.99
C GLU A 175 -26.13 4.75 -0.67
N VAL A 176 -27.28 4.08 -0.67
CA VAL A 176 -28.01 3.74 0.54
C VAL A 176 -28.26 2.25 0.62
N CYS A 177 -27.69 1.62 1.65
CA CYS A 177 -27.92 0.24 2.10
C CYS A 177 -27.96 -0.81 0.96
N GLU A 178 -29.17 -1.24 0.56
CA GLU A 178 -29.42 -2.25 -0.49
C GLU A 178 -28.75 -1.93 -1.82
N ASP A 179 -28.45 -0.66 -2.08
CA ASP A 179 -27.73 -0.26 -3.29
C ASP A 179 -26.40 -1.03 -3.43
N LEU A 180 -25.67 -1.25 -2.33
CA LEU A 180 -24.43 -2.04 -2.34
C LEU A 180 -24.66 -3.54 -2.62
N TRP A 181 -25.81 -4.08 -2.19
CA TRP A 181 -26.12 -5.52 -2.30
C TRP A 181 -26.65 -5.89 -3.68
N SER A 182 -27.04 -4.90 -4.48
CA SER A 182 -27.51 -5.11 -5.86
C SER A 182 -26.40 -5.67 -6.76
N PRO A 183 -26.74 -6.40 -7.84
CA PRO A 183 -25.75 -6.93 -8.78
C PRO A 183 -24.86 -5.89 -9.42
N VAL A 184 -25.37 -4.66 -9.63
CA VAL A 184 -24.63 -3.50 -10.15
C VAL A 184 -24.88 -2.32 -9.21
N PRO A 185 -24.08 -2.17 -8.15
CA PRO A 185 -24.22 -1.08 -7.20
C PRO A 185 -24.07 0.31 -7.87
N PRO A 186 -24.84 1.33 -7.46
CA PRO A 186 -24.66 2.71 -7.93
C PRO A 186 -23.24 3.24 -7.79
N SER A 187 -22.52 2.80 -6.76
CA SER A 187 -21.10 3.14 -6.57
C SER A 187 -20.23 2.81 -7.78
N CYS A 188 -20.58 1.84 -8.61
CA CYS A 188 -19.85 1.55 -9.85
C CYS A 188 -19.87 2.76 -10.79
N ALA A 189 -21.05 3.29 -11.06
CA ALA A 189 -21.22 4.46 -11.93
C ALA A 189 -20.69 5.74 -11.26
N LEU A 190 -20.92 5.93 -9.96
CA LEU A 190 -20.37 7.05 -9.19
C LEU A 190 -18.84 7.11 -9.24
N ALA A 191 -18.16 5.96 -9.10
CA ALA A 191 -16.69 5.89 -9.17
C ALA A 191 -16.19 6.22 -10.58
N LEU A 192 -16.84 5.71 -11.63
CA LEU A 192 -16.50 6.06 -13.02
C LEU A 192 -16.78 7.54 -13.32
N ALA A 193 -17.80 8.14 -12.67
CA ALA A 193 -18.08 9.57 -12.76
C ALA A 193 -17.07 10.44 -11.98
N GLY A 194 -16.19 9.82 -11.19
CA GLY A 194 -15.07 10.47 -10.52
C GLY A 194 -15.09 10.42 -9.00
N ALA A 195 -16.08 9.80 -8.36
CA ALA A 195 -16.09 9.65 -6.91
C ALA A 195 -14.86 8.83 -6.43
N THR A 196 -14.08 9.40 -5.54
CA THR A 196 -12.93 8.74 -4.89
C THR A 196 -13.30 8.21 -3.51
N VAL A 197 -14.39 8.71 -2.96
CA VAL A 197 -15.00 8.26 -1.70
C VAL A 197 -16.44 7.87 -2.00
N ILE A 198 -16.84 6.69 -1.55
CA ILE A 198 -18.24 6.25 -1.53
C ILE A 198 -18.67 6.15 -0.07
N ALA A 199 -19.81 6.76 0.25
CA ALA A 199 -20.45 6.62 1.55
C ALA A 199 -21.78 5.86 1.39
N ASN A 200 -21.98 4.84 2.21
CA ASN A 200 -23.18 4.04 2.26
C ASN A 200 -23.81 4.15 3.66
N LEU A 201 -25.00 4.70 3.71
CA LEU A 201 -25.83 4.77 4.90
C LEU A 201 -26.68 3.50 4.93
N SER A 202 -26.51 2.66 5.96
CA SER A 202 -27.15 1.36 6.04
C SER A 202 -27.99 1.18 7.29
N ALA A 203 -29.03 0.35 7.15
CA ALA A 203 -29.77 -0.29 8.24
C ALA A 203 -29.89 -1.78 7.88
N SER A 204 -28.77 -2.48 8.01
CA SER A 204 -28.66 -3.89 7.69
C SER A 204 -28.77 -4.70 8.98
N ASP A 205 -29.83 -5.50 9.10
CA ASP A 205 -30.01 -6.41 10.22
C ASP A 205 -28.86 -7.42 10.32
N GLU A 206 -28.64 -7.98 11.50
CA GLU A 206 -27.54 -8.92 11.71
C GLU A 206 -28.05 -10.37 11.76
N THR A 207 -27.43 -11.20 10.94
CA THR A 207 -27.66 -12.65 10.91
C THR A 207 -26.34 -13.41 10.89
N ILE A 208 -26.36 -14.70 11.24
CA ILE A 208 -25.16 -15.54 11.29
C ILE A 208 -24.47 -15.57 9.93
N GLY A 209 -23.19 -15.15 9.91
CA GLY A 209 -22.33 -15.08 8.71
C GLY A 209 -22.34 -13.74 7.98
N LYS A 210 -23.28 -12.84 8.27
CA LYS A 210 -23.42 -11.56 7.56
C LYS A 210 -22.23 -10.61 7.82
N VAL A 211 -21.64 -10.62 9.01
CA VAL A 211 -20.41 -9.86 9.33
C VAL A 211 -19.27 -10.18 8.35
N ALA A 212 -18.99 -11.46 8.13
CA ALA A 212 -17.91 -11.85 7.23
C ALA A 212 -18.22 -11.48 5.77
N TYR A 213 -19.47 -11.68 5.35
CA TYR A 213 -19.92 -11.32 4.00
C TYR A 213 -19.85 -9.79 3.77
N ARG A 214 -20.29 -8.99 4.73
CA ARG A 214 -20.22 -7.52 4.69
C ARG A 214 -18.78 -7.03 4.54
N ARG A 215 -17.83 -7.57 5.30
CA ARG A 215 -16.40 -7.25 5.14
C ARG A 215 -15.89 -7.55 3.74
N GLN A 216 -16.23 -8.72 3.20
CA GLN A 216 -15.81 -9.12 1.85
C GLN A 216 -16.42 -8.21 0.79
N LEU A 217 -17.72 -7.89 0.91
CA LEU A 217 -18.45 -7.07 -0.03
C LEU A 217 -17.86 -5.65 -0.09
N ILE A 218 -17.68 -4.99 1.06
CA ILE A 218 -17.15 -3.63 1.17
C ILE A 218 -15.69 -3.56 0.70
N SER A 219 -14.85 -4.49 1.15
CA SER A 219 -13.46 -4.54 0.72
C SER A 219 -13.35 -4.83 -0.78
N GLY A 220 -14.16 -5.75 -1.31
CA GLY A 220 -14.19 -6.09 -2.73
C GLY A 220 -14.66 -4.93 -3.60
N GLN A 221 -15.68 -4.19 -3.16
CA GLN A 221 -16.19 -3.01 -3.87
C GLN A 221 -15.17 -1.87 -3.86
N SER A 222 -14.57 -1.57 -2.70
CA SER A 222 -13.49 -0.59 -2.58
C SER A 222 -12.30 -0.91 -3.49
N ALA A 223 -11.88 -2.19 -3.56
CA ALA A 223 -10.78 -2.65 -4.41
C ALA A 223 -11.09 -2.47 -5.90
N ARG A 224 -12.26 -2.95 -6.33
CA ARG A 224 -12.67 -2.90 -7.75
C ARG A 224 -12.82 -1.49 -8.26
N LEU A 225 -13.35 -0.59 -7.43
CA LEU A 225 -13.60 0.81 -7.80
C LEU A 225 -12.43 1.74 -7.54
N LEU A 226 -11.33 1.25 -6.97
CA LEU A 226 -10.18 2.07 -6.59
C LEU A 226 -10.64 3.31 -5.82
N CYS A 227 -11.39 3.12 -4.74
CA CYS A 227 -11.96 4.18 -3.92
C CYS A 227 -11.86 3.87 -2.43
N ALA A 228 -12.05 4.90 -1.61
CA ALA A 228 -12.40 4.72 -0.21
C ALA A 228 -13.90 4.41 -0.09
N TYR A 229 -14.27 3.52 0.82
CA TYR A 229 -15.66 3.14 1.05
C TYR A 229 -15.98 3.21 2.54
N LEU A 230 -16.96 4.06 2.89
CA LEU A 230 -17.50 4.21 4.23
C LEU A 230 -18.85 3.50 4.31
N TYR A 231 -19.04 2.70 5.33
CA TYR A 231 -20.29 2.01 5.60
C TYR A 231 -20.70 2.28 7.05
N ALA A 232 -21.82 2.98 7.25
CA ALA A 232 -22.37 3.27 8.57
C ALA A 232 -23.66 2.47 8.73
N ASP A 233 -23.72 1.62 9.77
CA ASP A 233 -24.83 0.69 9.99
C ASP A 233 -25.67 1.06 11.20
N ALA A 234 -26.98 0.84 11.11
CA ALA A 234 -27.92 0.99 12.24
C ALA A 234 -27.53 0.05 13.39
N GLY A 235 -27.83 0.44 14.60
CA GLY A 235 -27.43 -0.29 15.78
C GLY A 235 -28.48 -0.28 16.89
N HIS A 236 -27.99 -0.29 18.12
CA HIS A 236 -28.82 -0.27 19.31
C HIS A 236 -29.76 0.95 19.33
N GLY A 237 -31.04 0.72 19.56
CA GLY A 237 -32.09 1.75 19.56
C GLY A 237 -33.17 1.53 18.52
N GLU A 238 -32.88 0.76 17.45
CA GLU A 238 -33.90 0.27 16.53
C GLU A 238 -34.83 -0.74 17.19
N SER A 239 -36.06 -0.86 16.67
CA SER A 239 -37.02 -1.86 17.16
C SER A 239 -36.54 -3.27 16.83
N THR A 240 -36.69 -4.19 17.78
CA THR A 240 -36.26 -5.59 17.64
C THR A 240 -37.43 -6.55 17.44
N THR A 241 -38.46 -6.13 16.68
CA THR A 241 -39.62 -7.00 16.41
C THR A 241 -39.18 -8.30 15.75
N ASP A 242 -38.52 -8.20 14.59
CA ASP A 242 -37.98 -9.36 13.84
C ASP A 242 -36.49 -9.18 13.48
N MET A 243 -35.97 -7.97 13.49
CA MET A 243 -34.59 -7.62 13.10
C MET A 243 -33.78 -7.17 14.30
N THR A 244 -32.50 -7.43 14.29
CA THR A 244 -31.54 -6.90 15.25
C THR A 244 -30.38 -6.26 14.50
N PHE A 245 -29.99 -5.05 14.90
CA PHE A 245 -28.99 -4.27 14.21
C PHE A 245 -27.70 -4.19 15.03
N ALA A 246 -26.57 -4.42 14.36
CA ALA A 246 -25.28 -4.61 15.04
C ALA A 246 -24.45 -3.33 15.20
N GLY A 247 -24.75 -2.25 14.48
CA GLY A 247 -23.92 -1.04 14.47
C GLY A 247 -22.51 -1.33 13.94
N HIS A 248 -22.41 -2.24 12.95
CA HIS A 248 -21.13 -2.66 12.38
C HIS A 248 -20.66 -1.70 11.29
N ASN A 249 -19.93 -0.67 11.71
CA ASN A 249 -19.36 0.35 10.84
C ASN A 249 -18.03 -0.10 10.25
N LEU A 250 -17.78 0.19 8.97
CA LEU A 250 -16.56 -0.19 8.27
C LEU A 250 -16.04 0.94 7.40
N ILE A 251 -14.71 1.07 7.34
CA ILE A 251 -14.03 1.96 6.40
C ILE A 251 -12.95 1.15 5.68
N ALA A 252 -13.07 1.07 4.35
CA ALA A 252 -12.10 0.41 3.48
C ALA A 252 -11.48 1.38 2.48
N GLU A 253 -10.24 1.12 2.06
CA GLU A 253 -9.51 1.89 1.06
C GLU A 253 -8.79 0.94 0.11
N ASN A 254 -9.15 0.98 -1.18
CA ASN A 254 -8.55 0.12 -2.20
C ASN A 254 -8.40 -1.35 -1.76
N GLY A 255 -9.48 -1.90 -1.21
CA GLY A 255 -9.57 -3.29 -0.76
C GLY A 255 -9.02 -3.59 0.63
N THR A 256 -8.40 -2.62 1.29
CA THR A 256 -7.89 -2.79 2.64
C THR A 256 -8.91 -2.24 3.65
N LEU A 257 -9.35 -3.08 4.58
CA LEU A 257 -10.14 -2.62 5.72
C LEU A 257 -9.23 -1.84 6.67
N LEU A 258 -9.53 -0.55 6.88
CA LEU A 258 -8.72 0.36 7.68
C LEU A 258 -9.24 0.51 9.11
N ALA A 259 -10.56 0.52 9.28
CA ALA A 259 -11.22 0.63 10.57
C ALA A 259 -12.57 -0.08 10.54
N GLU A 260 -12.96 -0.66 11.67
CA GLU A 260 -14.28 -1.26 11.87
C GLU A 260 -14.69 -1.19 13.35
N THR A 261 -15.99 -1.20 13.62
CA THR A 261 -16.52 -1.41 14.97
C THR A 261 -16.82 -2.89 15.18
N ALA A 262 -16.71 -3.35 16.42
CA ALA A 262 -17.18 -4.70 16.74
C ALA A 262 -18.73 -4.74 16.71
N PRO A 263 -19.33 -5.79 16.15
CA PRO A 263 -20.78 -5.94 16.14
C PRO A 263 -21.37 -5.89 17.55
N PHE A 264 -22.46 -5.15 17.72
CA PHE A 264 -23.20 -4.93 18.98
C PHE A 264 -22.49 -4.11 20.07
N GLU A 265 -21.25 -3.65 19.83
CA GLU A 265 -20.54 -2.80 20.79
C GLU A 265 -20.79 -1.32 20.56
N GLY A 266 -21.38 -0.96 19.41
CA GLY A 266 -21.61 0.43 19.01
C GLY A 266 -20.32 1.19 18.73
N GLY A 267 -20.42 2.50 18.58
CA GLY A 267 -19.26 3.38 18.44
C GLY A 267 -19.00 3.84 17.00
N THR A 268 -17.75 4.24 16.75
CA THR A 268 -17.35 4.88 15.49
C THR A 268 -16.10 4.26 14.95
N ALA A 269 -16.14 3.83 13.70
CA ALA A 269 -14.96 3.53 12.91
C ALA A 269 -14.40 4.85 12.38
N MET A 270 -13.13 5.15 12.65
CA MET A 270 -12.46 6.40 12.25
C MET A 270 -11.05 6.12 11.77
N THR A 271 -10.66 6.74 10.66
CA THR A 271 -9.31 6.66 10.09
C THR A 271 -9.06 7.79 9.10
N GLU A 272 -7.83 7.93 8.60
CA GLU A 272 -7.50 8.79 7.47
C GLU A 272 -7.55 8.02 6.15
N LEU A 273 -8.16 8.64 5.13
CA LEU A 273 -8.20 8.17 3.75
C LEU A 273 -7.08 8.85 2.95
N ASP A 274 -6.35 8.09 2.15
CA ASP A 274 -5.35 8.62 1.21
C ASP A 274 -5.95 8.72 -0.20
N LEU A 275 -6.57 9.86 -0.50
CA LEU A 275 -7.32 10.06 -1.74
C LEU A 275 -6.41 10.24 -2.96
N ASP A 276 -5.23 10.79 -2.80
CA ASP A 276 -4.25 10.91 -3.89
C ASP A 276 -3.77 9.54 -4.34
N ARG A 277 -3.66 8.59 -3.43
CA ARG A 277 -3.39 7.20 -3.75
C ARG A 277 -4.45 6.63 -4.71
N MET A 278 -5.74 6.92 -4.46
CA MET A 278 -6.84 6.43 -5.32
C MET A 278 -6.73 7.02 -6.72
N VAL A 279 -6.47 8.32 -6.83
CA VAL A 279 -6.29 9.00 -8.11
C VAL A 279 -5.12 8.39 -8.88
N GLN A 280 -4.00 8.13 -8.23
CA GLN A 280 -2.81 7.55 -8.87
C GLN A 280 -3.02 6.10 -9.31
N GLU A 281 -3.71 5.28 -8.51
CA GLU A 281 -4.06 3.92 -8.92
C GLU A 281 -4.94 3.93 -10.17
N ARG A 282 -5.91 4.84 -10.26
CA ARG A 282 -6.77 5.02 -11.44
C ARG A 282 -5.98 5.47 -12.67
N GLN A 283 -5.04 6.42 -12.52
CA GLN A 283 -4.18 6.89 -13.61
C GLN A 283 -3.31 5.77 -14.22
N ARG A 284 -2.91 4.80 -13.40
CA ARG A 284 -2.12 3.63 -13.85
C ARG A 284 -2.97 2.53 -14.46
N ASN A 285 -4.24 2.48 -14.10
CA ASN A 285 -5.15 1.44 -14.55
C ASN A 285 -5.84 1.87 -15.86
N THR A 286 -5.34 1.40 -16.98
CA THR A 286 -5.84 1.75 -18.32
C THR A 286 -7.25 1.22 -18.62
N THR A 287 -7.77 0.31 -17.79
CA THR A 287 -9.14 -0.21 -17.91
C THR A 287 -10.15 0.55 -17.06
N PHE A 288 -9.68 1.44 -16.18
CA PHE A 288 -10.55 2.33 -15.42
C PHE A 288 -10.86 3.57 -16.28
N MET A 289 -11.95 3.49 -17.07
CA MET A 289 -12.34 4.55 -18.01
C MET A 289 -13.37 5.47 -17.36
N PRO A 290 -13.06 6.77 -17.17
CA PRO A 290 -14.03 7.74 -16.62
C PRO A 290 -15.27 7.89 -17.49
N GLU A 291 -16.45 7.98 -16.83
CA GLU A 291 -17.74 8.24 -17.46
C GLU A 291 -18.50 9.30 -16.64
N THR A 292 -18.35 10.56 -17.02
CA THR A 292 -18.85 11.71 -16.25
C THR A 292 -20.18 12.28 -16.76
N VAL A 293 -20.67 11.79 -17.89
CA VAL A 293 -21.89 12.32 -18.53
C VAL A 293 -23.13 12.05 -17.69
N GLY A 294 -23.96 13.05 -17.51
CA GLY A 294 -25.23 12.96 -16.77
C GLY A 294 -25.12 13.10 -15.27
N TYR A 295 -23.92 13.40 -14.73
CA TYR A 295 -23.72 13.68 -13.30
C TYR A 295 -23.64 15.18 -13.04
N THR A 296 -24.34 15.62 -11.99
CA THR A 296 -24.24 16.99 -11.47
C THR A 296 -23.24 17.05 -10.33
N ARG A 297 -22.28 17.98 -10.41
CA ARG A 297 -21.30 18.23 -9.36
C ARG A 297 -21.74 19.40 -8.49
N VAL A 298 -21.88 19.13 -7.20
CA VAL A 298 -22.11 20.13 -6.17
C VAL A 298 -20.79 20.38 -5.45
N GLU A 299 -20.35 21.62 -5.43
CA GLU A 299 -19.08 21.98 -4.79
C GLU A 299 -19.28 22.37 -3.33
N PHE A 300 -18.33 21.98 -2.47
CA PHE A 300 -18.27 22.42 -1.08
C PHE A 300 -16.84 22.86 -0.70
N GLU A 301 -16.72 23.57 0.41
CA GLU A 301 -15.46 24.07 0.90
C GLU A 301 -15.14 23.53 2.29
N LEU A 302 -13.91 23.08 2.48
CA LEU A 302 -13.35 22.72 3.78
C LEU A 302 -11.99 23.39 3.95
N PRO A 303 -11.72 24.05 5.08
CA PRO A 303 -10.41 24.60 5.33
C PRO A 303 -9.36 23.49 5.44
N PRO A 304 -8.10 23.74 5.01
CA PRO A 304 -6.99 22.86 5.27
C PRO A 304 -6.81 22.62 6.76
N VAL A 305 -6.43 21.40 7.13
CA VAL A 305 -6.22 20.98 8.50
C VAL A 305 -4.90 20.25 8.65
N GLU A 306 -4.23 20.44 9.78
CA GLU A 306 -3.09 19.63 10.18
C GLU A 306 -3.58 18.39 10.91
N LEU A 307 -3.14 17.22 10.47
CA LEU A 307 -3.50 15.95 11.09
C LEU A 307 -2.26 15.15 11.50
N ALA A 308 -2.34 14.56 12.67
CA ALA A 308 -1.47 13.44 13.04
C ALA A 308 -2.17 12.15 12.63
N LEU A 309 -1.57 11.34 11.78
CA LEU A 309 -2.18 10.10 11.33
C LEU A 309 -2.41 9.14 12.51
N THR A 310 -3.59 8.53 12.54
CA THR A 310 -3.94 7.45 13.47
C THR A 310 -3.74 6.09 12.82
N ARG A 311 -3.84 6.02 11.48
CA ARG A 311 -3.57 4.80 10.71
C ARG A 311 -2.11 4.38 10.81
N GLN A 312 -1.87 3.09 10.80
CA GLN A 312 -0.51 2.57 10.81
C GLN A 312 0.15 2.74 9.44
N VAL A 313 1.38 3.27 9.44
CA VAL A 313 2.27 3.32 8.29
C VAL A 313 3.42 2.36 8.57
N SER A 314 3.45 1.23 7.87
CA SER A 314 4.48 0.20 8.11
C SER A 314 5.87 0.71 7.76
N PRO A 315 6.87 0.58 8.64
CA PRO A 315 8.28 0.90 8.34
C PRO A 315 8.90 -0.10 7.33
N THR A 316 8.28 -1.27 7.19
CA THR A 316 8.72 -2.31 6.26
C THR A 316 7.59 -2.68 5.30
N PRO A 317 7.24 -1.81 4.32
CA PRO A 317 6.04 -1.97 3.51
C PRO A 317 6.06 -3.21 2.59
N PHE A 318 7.23 -3.77 2.32
CA PHE A 318 7.36 -5.02 1.58
C PHE A 318 7.10 -6.28 2.42
N VAL A 319 7.13 -6.17 3.75
CA VAL A 319 7.02 -7.30 4.67
C VAL A 319 5.67 -7.29 5.37
N PRO A 320 4.87 -8.37 5.28
CA PRO A 320 3.62 -8.47 6.03
C PRO A 320 3.85 -8.41 7.53
N GLN A 321 2.97 -7.72 8.24
CA GLN A 321 3.03 -7.64 9.71
C GLN A 321 2.57 -8.97 10.35
N ASP A 322 1.56 -9.61 9.78
CA ASP A 322 1.08 -10.92 10.23
C ASP A 322 2.09 -12.03 9.92
N THR A 323 2.38 -12.88 10.92
CA THR A 323 3.40 -13.92 10.82
C THR A 323 3.02 -15.05 9.86
N ALA A 324 1.74 -15.47 9.84
CA ALA A 324 1.27 -16.51 8.94
C ALA A 324 1.28 -16.04 7.49
N ALA A 325 0.76 -14.83 7.23
CA ALA A 325 0.81 -14.18 5.91
C ALA A 325 2.26 -13.96 5.44
N ARG A 326 3.20 -13.70 6.35
CA ARG A 326 4.63 -13.56 6.04
C ARG A 326 5.24 -14.88 5.59
N ALA A 327 4.96 -15.99 6.28
CA ALA A 327 5.45 -17.32 5.92
C ALA A 327 4.93 -17.75 4.55
N GLU A 328 3.63 -17.61 4.30
CA GLU A 328 3.01 -17.91 3.01
C GLU A 328 3.65 -17.06 1.88
N ARG A 329 3.86 -15.77 2.12
CA ARG A 329 4.48 -14.87 1.14
C ARG A 329 5.94 -15.25 0.86
N CYS A 330 6.73 -15.59 1.88
CA CYS A 330 8.11 -16.02 1.69
C CYS A 330 8.18 -17.29 0.82
N GLU A 331 7.34 -18.27 1.10
CA GLU A 331 7.28 -19.50 0.30
C GLU A 331 6.87 -19.22 -1.15
N LEU A 332 5.85 -18.39 -1.36
CA LEU A 332 5.41 -18.02 -2.70
C LEU A 332 6.49 -17.27 -3.48
N ILE A 333 7.23 -16.34 -2.85
CA ILE A 333 8.34 -15.62 -3.48
C ILE A 333 9.43 -16.60 -3.92
N LEU A 334 9.88 -17.47 -3.02
CA LEU A 334 10.89 -18.47 -3.33
C LEU A 334 10.46 -19.38 -4.49
N ARG A 335 9.18 -19.74 -4.56
CA ARG A 335 8.63 -20.53 -5.64
C ARG A 335 8.62 -19.75 -6.96
N ILE A 336 8.16 -18.51 -6.98
CA ILE A 336 8.18 -17.63 -8.18
C ILE A 336 9.61 -17.49 -8.72
N GLN A 337 10.59 -17.24 -7.81
CA GLN A 337 12.00 -17.13 -8.19
C GLN A 337 12.54 -18.44 -8.79
N ALA A 338 12.24 -19.57 -8.15
CA ALA A 338 12.70 -20.89 -8.58
C ALA A 338 12.10 -21.32 -9.92
N GLU A 339 10.80 -21.13 -10.13
CA GLU A 339 10.11 -21.46 -11.39
C GLU A 339 10.66 -20.60 -12.56
N GLY A 340 10.87 -19.29 -12.32
CA GLY A 340 11.48 -18.41 -13.31
C GLY A 340 12.88 -18.83 -13.72
N LEU A 341 13.73 -19.18 -12.75
CA LEU A 341 15.09 -19.68 -13.00
C LEU A 341 15.06 -21.05 -13.67
N ALA A 342 14.24 -21.99 -13.22
CA ALA A 342 14.10 -23.31 -13.78
C ALA A 342 13.76 -23.25 -15.28
N LYS A 343 12.81 -22.38 -15.65
CA LYS A 343 12.44 -22.19 -17.06
C LYS A 343 13.60 -21.67 -17.91
N ARG A 344 14.45 -20.81 -17.37
CA ARG A 344 15.64 -20.31 -18.10
C ARG A 344 16.71 -21.38 -18.28
N ILE A 345 17.00 -22.15 -17.23
CA ILE A 345 17.95 -23.26 -17.28
C ILE A 345 17.48 -24.32 -18.30
N GLU A 346 16.20 -24.69 -18.26
CA GLU A 346 15.60 -25.63 -19.22
C GLU A 346 15.73 -25.12 -20.66
N HIS A 347 15.34 -23.86 -20.91
CA HIS A 347 15.36 -23.28 -22.27
C HIS A 347 16.76 -23.16 -22.87
N THR A 348 17.73 -22.82 -22.05
CA THR A 348 19.12 -22.67 -22.51
C THR A 348 19.86 -24.01 -22.60
N HIS A 349 19.28 -25.10 -22.13
CA HIS A 349 19.91 -26.42 -22.03
C HIS A 349 21.23 -26.38 -21.24
N ALA A 350 21.34 -25.44 -20.28
CA ALA A 350 22.55 -25.27 -19.50
C ALA A 350 22.88 -26.55 -18.70
N LYS A 351 24.12 -26.99 -18.75
CA LYS A 351 24.61 -28.19 -18.06
C LYS A 351 24.79 -27.93 -16.56
N CYS A 352 25.13 -26.70 -16.19
CA CYS A 352 25.25 -26.29 -14.81
C CYS A 352 24.76 -24.85 -14.61
N ALA A 353 24.40 -24.51 -13.38
CA ALA A 353 24.12 -23.16 -12.93
C ALA A 353 25.32 -22.63 -12.14
N VAL A 354 25.84 -21.47 -12.50
CA VAL A 354 27.04 -20.88 -11.90
C VAL A 354 26.66 -19.62 -11.16
N LEU A 355 27.11 -19.46 -9.93
CA LEU A 355 26.93 -18.21 -9.17
C LEU A 355 28.15 -17.88 -8.31
N GLY A 356 28.38 -16.59 -8.10
CA GLY A 356 29.37 -16.11 -7.15
C GLY A 356 28.82 -16.21 -5.73
N ILE A 357 29.50 -16.89 -4.84
CA ILE A 357 29.14 -17.01 -3.42
C ILE A 357 30.12 -16.23 -2.56
N SER A 358 29.64 -15.12 -1.98
CA SER A 358 30.44 -14.28 -1.07
C SER A 358 30.29 -14.67 0.40
N GLY A 359 29.27 -15.48 0.74
CA GLY A 359 28.86 -15.72 2.12
C GLY A 359 27.96 -14.62 2.70
N GLY A 360 27.52 -13.66 1.85
CA GLY A 360 26.53 -12.63 2.21
C GLY A 360 25.10 -13.02 1.85
N LEU A 361 24.13 -12.22 2.35
CA LEU A 361 22.69 -12.49 2.24
C LEU A 361 22.18 -12.71 0.80
N ASP A 362 22.62 -11.90 -0.15
CA ASP A 362 22.07 -11.92 -1.51
C ASP A 362 22.52 -13.16 -2.27
N SER A 363 23.80 -13.51 -2.18
CA SER A 363 24.33 -14.74 -2.74
C SER A 363 23.75 -15.98 -2.07
N CYS A 364 23.49 -15.91 -0.76
CA CYS A 364 22.79 -16.96 0.00
C CYS A 364 21.37 -17.17 -0.55
N LEU A 365 20.56 -16.11 -0.68
CA LEU A 365 19.21 -16.24 -1.25
C LEU A 365 19.24 -16.79 -2.68
N ALA A 366 20.16 -16.29 -3.53
CA ALA A 366 20.30 -16.78 -4.89
C ALA A 366 20.63 -18.27 -4.94
N LEU A 367 21.49 -18.77 -4.04
CA LEU A 367 21.82 -20.18 -3.92
C LEU A 367 20.62 -21.03 -3.46
N LEU A 368 19.85 -20.55 -2.46
CA LEU A 368 18.61 -21.21 -2.02
C LEU A 368 17.60 -21.32 -3.16
N VAL A 369 17.45 -20.26 -3.95
CA VAL A 369 16.59 -20.27 -5.16
C VAL A 369 17.11 -21.26 -6.21
N ALA A 370 18.41 -21.32 -6.45
CA ALA A 370 19.01 -22.24 -7.40
C ALA A 370 18.77 -23.70 -7.02
N VAL A 371 18.92 -24.05 -5.74
CA VAL A 371 18.62 -25.40 -5.22
C VAL A 371 17.15 -25.75 -5.42
N ARG A 372 16.23 -24.80 -5.17
CA ARG A 372 14.80 -25.02 -5.43
C ARG A 372 14.51 -25.18 -6.92
N ALA A 373 15.16 -24.43 -7.79
CA ALA A 373 15.04 -24.57 -9.25
C ALA A 373 15.52 -25.98 -9.73
N CYS A 374 16.63 -26.48 -9.17
CA CYS A 374 17.07 -27.85 -9.45
C CYS A 374 16.03 -28.91 -9.01
N LYS A 375 15.37 -28.72 -7.84
CA LYS A 375 14.28 -29.60 -7.43
C LYS A 375 13.10 -29.55 -8.39
N VAL A 376 12.71 -28.39 -8.89
CA VAL A 376 11.66 -28.23 -9.92
C VAL A 376 12.02 -28.98 -11.20
N LEU A 377 13.28 -28.94 -11.61
CA LEU A 377 13.80 -29.60 -12.82
C LEU A 377 14.16 -31.09 -12.61
N HIS A 378 14.03 -31.61 -11.40
CA HIS A 378 14.48 -32.96 -11.02
C HIS A 378 15.96 -33.20 -11.35
N ARG A 379 16.81 -32.18 -11.14
CA ARG A 379 18.26 -32.22 -11.39
C ARG A 379 19.03 -32.37 -10.08
N ASP A 380 20.27 -32.85 -10.17
CA ASP A 380 21.15 -32.96 -9.01
C ASP A 380 21.61 -31.57 -8.55
N PRO A 381 21.52 -31.22 -7.26
CA PRO A 381 22.09 -29.98 -6.72
C PRO A 381 23.57 -29.79 -7.04
N LYS A 382 24.34 -30.84 -7.27
CA LYS A 382 25.74 -30.78 -7.69
C LYS A 382 25.96 -30.10 -9.06
N GLU A 383 24.90 -29.96 -9.85
CA GLU A 383 24.94 -29.19 -11.09
C GLU A 383 24.92 -27.67 -10.85
N ILE A 384 24.73 -27.24 -9.60
CA ILE A 384 24.95 -25.84 -9.17
C ILE A 384 26.43 -25.73 -8.76
N VAL A 385 27.13 -24.78 -9.35
CA VAL A 385 28.53 -24.48 -9.05
C VAL A 385 28.61 -23.11 -8.38
N ALA A 386 28.87 -23.12 -7.09
CA ALA A 386 29.10 -21.92 -6.30
C ALA A 386 30.60 -21.60 -6.30
N LEU A 387 30.95 -20.43 -6.87
CA LEU A 387 32.34 -19.99 -6.94
C LEU A 387 32.61 -18.90 -5.90
N THR A 388 33.55 -19.18 -4.98
CA THR A 388 34.12 -18.11 -4.16
C THR A 388 35.38 -17.56 -4.82
N MET A 389 35.51 -16.24 -4.85
CA MET A 389 36.59 -15.54 -5.53
C MET A 389 37.30 -14.57 -4.58
N PRO A 390 38.11 -15.10 -3.66
CA PRO A 390 38.81 -14.26 -2.68
C PRO A 390 39.77 -13.29 -3.35
N CYS A 391 39.80 -12.06 -2.80
CA CYS A 391 40.73 -10.99 -3.14
C CYS A 391 41.11 -10.24 -1.85
N PHE A 392 41.41 -8.96 -1.93
CA PHE A 392 41.95 -8.16 -0.82
C PHE A 392 41.05 -8.01 0.40
N GLY A 393 39.70 -8.02 0.22
CA GLY A 393 38.72 -7.73 1.28
C GLY A 393 37.98 -8.94 1.83
N THR A 394 38.24 -10.17 1.35
CA THR A 394 37.48 -11.36 1.76
C THR A 394 37.86 -11.80 3.18
N THR A 395 36.87 -11.92 4.08
CA THR A 395 37.10 -12.35 5.47
C THR A 395 37.08 -13.87 5.62
N LYS A 396 37.69 -14.38 6.70
CA LYS A 396 37.65 -15.81 7.03
C LYS A 396 36.22 -16.29 7.33
N ARG A 397 35.41 -15.45 8.02
CA ARG A 397 34.02 -15.77 8.39
C ARG A 397 33.13 -15.96 7.17
N THR A 398 33.12 -15.00 6.25
CA THR A 398 32.28 -15.07 5.04
C THR A 398 32.68 -16.23 4.14
N ARG A 399 33.98 -16.51 4.00
CA ARG A 399 34.47 -17.68 3.25
C ARG A 399 34.00 -18.99 3.91
N SER A 400 34.11 -19.12 5.23
CA SER A 400 33.63 -20.29 5.97
C SER A 400 32.14 -20.49 5.83
N ASN A 401 31.35 -19.41 5.91
CA ASN A 401 29.89 -19.47 5.73
C ASN A 401 29.52 -19.93 4.32
N ALA A 402 30.21 -19.46 3.28
CA ALA A 402 29.98 -19.90 1.92
C ALA A 402 30.23 -21.42 1.74
N GLU A 403 31.34 -21.93 2.30
CA GLU A 403 31.69 -23.36 2.25
C GLU A 403 30.66 -24.23 2.98
N ILE A 404 30.34 -23.89 4.25
CA ILE A 404 29.37 -24.63 5.08
C ILE A 404 27.97 -24.62 4.42
N LEU A 405 27.54 -23.47 3.86
CA LEU A 405 26.27 -23.36 3.18
C LEU A 405 26.19 -24.26 1.94
N CYS A 406 27.26 -24.29 1.14
CA CYS A 406 27.34 -25.16 -0.06
C CYS A 406 27.32 -26.65 0.33
N GLU A 407 28.04 -27.04 1.38
CA GLU A 407 28.04 -28.40 1.91
C GLU A 407 26.65 -28.83 2.38
N ALA A 408 25.99 -28.00 3.21
CA ALA A 408 24.66 -28.26 3.73
C ALA A 408 23.58 -28.38 2.60
N LEU A 409 23.75 -27.64 1.51
CA LEU A 409 22.84 -27.69 0.36
C LEU A 409 23.22 -28.76 -0.68
N GLY A 410 24.38 -29.41 -0.54
CA GLY A 410 24.85 -30.46 -1.44
C GLY A 410 25.25 -29.96 -2.82
N VAL A 411 25.63 -28.68 -2.97
CA VAL A 411 26.05 -28.06 -4.22
C VAL A 411 27.56 -28.16 -4.43
N SER A 412 28.01 -28.03 -5.69
CA SER A 412 29.44 -28.00 -5.98
C SER A 412 30.04 -26.65 -5.56
N PHE A 413 31.13 -26.70 -4.80
CA PHE A 413 31.86 -25.52 -4.34
C PHE A 413 33.26 -25.49 -4.95
N ALA A 414 33.68 -24.33 -5.43
CA ALA A 414 35.04 -24.14 -5.93
C ALA A 414 35.56 -22.74 -5.56
N GLU A 415 36.88 -22.63 -5.43
CA GLU A 415 37.59 -21.38 -5.15
C GLU A 415 38.49 -20.97 -6.33
N ILE A 416 38.37 -19.71 -6.74
CA ILE A 416 39.26 -19.08 -7.72
C ILE A 416 39.86 -17.84 -7.08
N ASN A 417 41.14 -17.88 -6.72
CA ASN A 417 41.85 -16.69 -6.21
C ASN A 417 42.14 -15.73 -7.36
N ILE A 418 41.51 -14.56 -7.34
CA ILE A 418 41.59 -13.57 -8.41
C ILE A 418 42.70 -12.51 -8.20
N THR A 419 43.44 -12.56 -7.12
CA THR A 419 44.43 -11.53 -6.75
C THR A 419 45.46 -11.28 -7.84
N ASN A 420 46.00 -12.34 -8.50
CA ASN A 420 46.97 -12.20 -9.56
C ASN A 420 46.36 -11.52 -10.81
N THR A 421 45.15 -11.88 -11.19
CA THR A 421 44.43 -11.29 -12.34
C THR A 421 44.17 -9.81 -12.08
N VAL A 422 43.72 -9.44 -10.88
CA VAL A 422 43.48 -8.04 -10.51
C VAL A 422 44.79 -7.24 -10.52
N ASN A 423 45.87 -7.76 -9.92
CA ASN A 423 47.17 -7.09 -9.94
C ASN A 423 47.74 -6.91 -11.33
N SER A 424 47.60 -7.91 -12.21
CA SER A 424 48.00 -7.79 -13.63
C SER A 424 47.21 -6.68 -14.32
N HIS A 425 45.90 -6.63 -14.08
CA HIS A 425 45.06 -5.59 -14.65
C HIS A 425 45.38 -4.19 -14.08
N PHE A 426 45.72 -4.07 -12.80
CA PHE A 426 46.19 -2.78 -12.23
C PHE A 426 47.46 -2.31 -12.93
N ALA A 427 48.42 -3.23 -13.18
CA ALA A 427 49.66 -2.89 -13.91
C ALA A 427 49.35 -2.42 -15.34
N ASP A 428 48.44 -3.08 -16.06
CA ASP A 428 48.08 -2.75 -17.45
C ASP A 428 47.47 -1.35 -17.55
N ILE A 429 46.65 -0.92 -16.58
CA ILE A 429 46.00 0.39 -16.61
C ILE A 429 46.76 1.48 -15.82
N GLY A 430 47.86 1.15 -15.19
CA GLY A 430 48.65 2.06 -14.36
C GLY A 430 48.01 2.44 -13.03
N GLN A 431 47.14 1.60 -12.47
CA GLN A 431 46.54 1.79 -11.13
C GLN A 431 47.53 1.42 -10.04
N ASP A 432 47.73 2.32 -9.07
CA ASP A 432 48.50 2.01 -7.88
C ASP A 432 47.69 1.09 -6.94
N PRO A 433 48.21 -0.13 -6.63
CA PRO A 433 47.51 -1.05 -5.72
C PRO A 433 47.33 -0.55 -4.30
N GLN A 434 47.98 0.54 -3.91
CA GLN A 434 47.81 1.18 -2.59
C GLN A 434 46.78 2.32 -2.60
N THR A 435 46.22 2.68 -3.75
CA THR A 435 45.17 3.69 -3.88
C THR A 435 43.79 3.01 -3.89
N TYR A 436 43.11 3.07 -2.76
CA TYR A 436 41.81 2.40 -2.51
C TYR A 436 40.63 3.27 -3.00
N ASP A 437 40.58 3.55 -4.27
CA ASP A 437 39.55 4.35 -4.95
C ASP A 437 38.50 3.47 -5.63
N VAL A 438 37.56 4.13 -6.35
CA VAL A 438 36.51 3.46 -7.13
C VAL A 438 37.09 2.51 -8.21
N THR A 439 38.28 2.79 -8.72
CA THR A 439 38.96 1.92 -9.71
C THR A 439 39.41 0.61 -9.06
N PHE A 440 40.00 0.72 -7.86
CA PHE A 440 40.41 -0.43 -7.05
C PHE A 440 39.24 -1.39 -6.75
N GLU A 441 38.08 -0.84 -6.37
CA GLU A 441 36.89 -1.64 -6.07
C GLU A 441 36.29 -2.24 -7.34
N ASN A 442 36.07 -1.41 -8.38
CA ASN A 442 35.41 -1.84 -9.62
C ASN A 442 36.22 -2.87 -10.42
N CYS A 443 37.55 -2.82 -10.37
CA CYS A 443 38.39 -3.84 -11.03
C CYS A 443 38.13 -5.22 -10.45
N GLN A 444 38.10 -5.35 -9.12
CA GLN A 444 37.83 -6.62 -8.46
C GLN A 444 36.44 -7.18 -8.82
N ALA A 445 35.40 -6.31 -8.79
CA ALA A 445 34.03 -6.71 -9.14
C ALA A 445 33.93 -7.18 -10.60
N ARG A 446 34.60 -6.51 -11.54
CA ARG A 446 34.63 -6.91 -12.96
C ARG A 446 35.40 -8.21 -13.18
N VAL A 447 36.54 -8.40 -12.51
CA VAL A 447 37.30 -9.66 -12.61
C VAL A 447 36.45 -10.82 -12.05
N ARG A 448 35.72 -10.65 -10.96
CA ARG A 448 34.78 -11.68 -10.48
C ARG A 448 33.73 -12.04 -11.54
N THR A 449 33.18 -11.07 -12.23
CA THR A 449 32.18 -11.31 -13.28
C THR A 449 32.82 -11.99 -14.50
N LEU A 450 34.03 -11.59 -14.89
CA LEU A 450 34.82 -12.25 -15.96
C LEU A 450 34.99 -13.73 -15.66
N GLU A 451 35.49 -14.07 -14.48
CA GLU A 451 35.71 -15.47 -14.08
C GLU A 451 34.41 -16.28 -14.06
N LEU A 452 33.29 -15.70 -13.55
CA LEU A 452 31.98 -16.36 -13.58
C LEU A 452 31.51 -16.67 -15.02
N MET A 453 31.60 -15.69 -15.92
CA MET A 453 31.13 -15.83 -17.30
C MET A 453 31.96 -16.84 -18.09
N ASP A 454 33.28 -16.77 -17.94
CA ASP A 454 34.19 -17.67 -18.66
C ASP A 454 34.15 -19.10 -18.09
N TYR A 455 33.99 -19.22 -16.75
CA TYR A 455 33.75 -20.52 -16.13
C TYR A 455 32.46 -21.17 -16.63
N ALA A 456 31.38 -20.37 -16.71
CA ALA A 456 30.10 -20.84 -17.24
C ALA A 456 30.25 -21.27 -18.73
N ASN A 457 30.92 -20.48 -19.57
CA ASN A 457 31.16 -20.82 -20.95
C ASN A 457 31.94 -22.15 -21.11
N LYS A 458 33.02 -22.31 -20.32
CA LYS A 458 33.83 -23.53 -20.32
C LYS A 458 33.04 -24.79 -19.99
N ASN A 459 32.06 -24.67 -19.08
CA ASN A 459 31.29 -25.80 -18.56
C ASN A 459 29.88 -25.94 -19.18
N GLY A 460 29.53 -25.10 -20.17
CA GLY A 460 28.20 -25.05 -20.75
C GLY A 460 27.13 -24.59 -19.73
N GLY A 461 27.51 -23.65 -18.88
CA GLY A 461 26.74 -23.19 -17.74
C GLY A 461 25.94 -21.92 -18.01
N PHE A 462 25.21 -21.53 -16.98
CA PHE A 462 24.34 -20.38 -16.94
C PHE A 462 24.63 -19.56 -15.67
N VAL A 463 24.94 -18.25 -15.80
CA VAL A 463 25.30 -17.39 -14.67
C VAL A 463 24.08 -16.79 -14.00
N ILE A 464 23.91 -17.05 -12.70
CA ILE A 464 22.84 -16.51 -11.85
C ILE A 464 23.33 -15.22 -11.19
N GLY A 465 22.54 -14.15 -11.33
CA GLY A 465 22.76 -12.88 -10.66
C GLY A 465 22.20 -12.85 -9.24
N THR A 466 22.93 -12.21 -8.35
CA THR A 466 22.63 -12.17 -6.92
C THR A 466 22.09 -10.80 -6.45
N GLY A 467 22.28 -9.72 -7.23
CA GLY A 467 21.90 -8.36 -6.85
C GLY A 467 20.40 -8.22 -6.56
N ASP A 468 20.06 -7.51 -5.49
CA ASP A 468 18.70 -7.28 -5.03
C ASP A 468 18.09 -5.96 -5.54
N LEU A 469 16.79 -5.78 -5.28
CA LEU A 469 16.03 -4.61 -5.72
C LEU A 469 16.56 -3.29 -5.11
N SER A 470 17.01 -3.30 -3.86
CA SER A 470 17.49 -2.10 -3.15
C SER A 470 18.83 -1.63 -3.69
N GLU A 471 19.73 -2.57 -3.98
CA GLU A 471 21.01 -2.28 -4.65
C GLU A 471 20.81 -1.70 -6.03
N LEU A 472 19.87 -2.28 -6.80
CA LEU A 472 19.50 -1.78 -8.12
C LEU A 472 18.89 -0.37 -8.06
N ALA A 473 18.08 -0.08 -7.06
CA ALA A 473 17.48 1.25 -6.86
C ALA A 473 18.54 2.32 -6.61
N LEU A 474 19.51 2.02 -5.73
CA LEU A 474 20.58 2.93 -5.35
C LEU A 474 21.76 2.94 -6.35
N GLY A 475 21.77 2.00 -7.30
CA GLY A 475 22.91 1.76 -8.17
C GLY A 475 24.16 1.33 -7.41
N TRP A 476 23.98 0.63 -6.29
CA TRP A 476 25.05 0.08 -5.46
C TRP A 476 25.54 -1.25 -6.02
N ALA A 477 26.10 -1.18 -7.19
CA ALA A 477 26.72 -2.27 -7.94
C ALA A 477 27.70 -1.70 -8.96
N THR A 478 28.74 -2.44 -9.29
CA THR A 478 29.69 -2.05 -10.33
C THR A 478 29.10 -2.28 -11.71
N TYR A 479 29.00 -1.22 -12.50
CA TYR A 479 28.56 -1.33 -13.89
C TYR A 479 29.43 -2.30 -14.68
N ASN A 480 28.82 -3.22 -15.42
CA ASN A 480 29.49 -4.31 -16.14
C ASN A 480 30.38 -5.18 -15.22
N GLY A 481 29.98 -5.31 -13.96
CA GLY A 481 30.55 -6.19 -12.96
C GLY A 481 29.47 -7.02 -12.31
N ASP A 482 29.34 -6.95 -11.01
CA ASP A 482 28.35 -7.70 -10.21
C ASP A 482 26.88 -7.38 -10.53
N HIS A 483 26.58 -6.28 -11.24
CA HIS A 483 25.24 -5.99 -11.73
C HIS A 483 24.83 -6.83 -12.95
N MET A 484 25.77 -7.53 -13.60
CA MET A 484 25.53 -8.33 -14.81
C MET A 484 25.43 -9.81 -14.51
N SER A 485 24.49 -10.47 -15.19
CA SER A 485 24.28 -11.91 -15.13
C SER A 485 23.42 -12.37 -16.32
N MET A 486 23.20 -13.66 -16.46
CA MET A 486 22.27 -14.20 -17.45
C MET A 486 20.82 -14.18 -16.94
N TYR A 487 20.61 -14.21 -15.62
CA TYR A 487 19.30 -14.07 -14.97
C TYR A 487 19.43 -13.60 -13.52
N GLY A 488 18.83 -12.47 -13.18
CA GLY A 488 18.87 -11.87 -11.83
C GLY A 488 17.74 -12.36 -10.95
N VAL A 489 17.95 -13.41 -10.16
CA VAL A 489 16.88 -14.05 -9.40
C VAL A 489 16.33 -13.16 -8.27
N ASN A 490 17.14 -12.27 -7.69
CA ASN A 490 16.76 -11.39 -6.59
C ASN A 490 16.35 -9.98 -7.04
N ALA A 491 16.37 -9.68 -8.35
CA ALA A 491 16.13 -8.32 -8.87
C ALA A 491 14.76 -7.70 -8.48
N GLY A 492 13.80 -8.52 -8.08
CA GLY A 492 12.49 -8.09 -7.60
C GLY A 492 12.30 -8.16 -6.08
N VAL A 493 13.35 -8.47 -5.31
CA VAL A 493 13.28 -8.66 -3.84
C VAL A 493 14.11 -7.58 -3.14
N PRO A 494 13.52 -6.69 -2.33
CA PRO A 494 14.26 -5.67 -1.59
C PRO A 494 15.05 -6.26 -0.42
N LYS A 495 16.12 -5.59 0.00
CA LYS A 495 17.05 -6.04 1.05
C LYS A 495 16.35 -6.40 2.35
N THR A 496 15.36 -5.61 2.77
CA THR A 496 14.58 -5.90 3.98
C THR A 496 13.82 -7.22 3.87
N LEU A 497 13.28 -7.54 2.68
CA LEU A 497 12.57 -8.79 2.45
C LEU A 497 13.52 -9.98 2.28
N VAL A 498 14.72 -9.79 1.70
CA VAL A 498 15.78 -10.82 1.62
C VAL A 498 16.06 -11.40 3.02
N ARG A 499 16.24 -10.54 4.03
CA ARG A 499 16.48 -10.96 5.40
C ARG A 499 15.35 -11.86 5.94
N HIS A 500 14.10 -11.47 5.70
CA HIS A 500 12.94 -12.26 6.15
C HIS A 500 12.80 -13.60 5.41
N ILE A 501 13.16 -13.65 4.14
CA ILE A 501 13.12 -14.91 3.37
C ILE A 501 14.21 -15.87 3.87
N VAL A 502 15.44 -15.39 4.11
CA VAL A 502 16.52 -16.22 4.64
C VAL A 502 16.19 -16.69 6.06
N GLN A 503 15.64 -15.83 6.92
CA GLN A 503 15.14 -16.21 8.25
C GLN A 503 14.05 -17.31 8.14
N TYR A 504 13.08 -17.13 7.26
CA TYR A 504 12.03 -18.12 7.02
C TYR A 504 12.61 -19.50 6.63
N VAL A 505 13.63 -19.53 5.76
CA VAL A 505 14.28 -20.78 5.40
C VAL A 505 15.03 -21.37 6.59
N ALA A 506 15.75 -20.57 7.39
CA ALA A 506 16.44 -21.03 8.59
C ALA A 506 15.47 -21.67 9.59
N ASP A 507 14.27 -21.08 9.76
CA ASP A 507 13.25 -21.56 10.70
C ASP A 507 12.53 -22.83 10.21
N THR A 508 12.51 -23.09 8.88
CA THR A 508 11.65 -24.15 8.28
C THR A 508 12.40 -25.26 7.56
N CYS A 509 13.72 -25.16 7.38
CA CYS A 509 14.50 -26.13 6.59
C CYS A 509 14.58 -27.53 7.21
N GLY A 510 14.41 -27.67 8.52
CA GLY A 510 14.49 -28.96 9.23
C GLY A 510 15.91 -29.55 9.35
N ASP A 511 16.91 -28.84 8.85
CA ASP A 511 18.33 -29.19 8.92
C ASP A 511 19.08 -28.20 9.84
N LYS A 512 19.70 -28.73 10.90
CA LYS A 512 20.35 -27.90 11.90
C LYS A 512 21.59 -27.18 11.36
N GLN A 513 22.42 -27.84 10.54
CA GLN A 513 23.62 -27.25 9.96
C GLN A 513 23.25 -26.10 9.02
N LEU A 514 22.24 -26.31 8.18
CA LEU A 514 21.73 -25.27 7.29
C LEU A 514 21.14 -24.10 8.09
N SER A 515 20.31 -24.37 9.10
CA SER A 515 19.74 -23.33 9.96
C SER A 515 20.82 -22.49 10.64
N ASP A 516 21.81 -23.13 11.27
CA ASP A 516 22.88 -22.44 12.01
C ASP A 516 23.71 -21.52 11.09
N VAL A 517 24.09 -21.95 9.88
CA VAL A 517 24.83 -21.11 8.93
C VAL A 517 23.98 -19.97 8.36
N LEU A 518 22.69 -20.18 8.12
CA LEU A 518 21.79 -19.11 7.67
C LEU A 518 21.63 -18.01 8.73
N LEU A 519 21.53 -18.40 10.00
CA LEU A 519 21.49 -17.45 11.12
C LEU A 519 22.80 -16.67 11.27
N ASP A 520 23.96 -17.30 11.08
CA ASP A 520 25.25 -16.60 11.11
C ASP A 520 25.41 -15.62 9.94
N ILE A 521 24.90 -15.96 8.75
CA ILE A 521 24.85 -15.06 7.60
C ILE A 521 23.95 -13.85 7.89
N LEU A 522 22.79 -14.06 8.53
CA LEU A 522 21.88 -12.98 8.94
C LEU A 522 22.50 -12.00 9.95
N ASP A 523 23.38 -12.50 10.82
CA ASP A 523 24.10 -11.71 11.83
C ASP A 523 25.36 -11.01 11.26
N THR A 524 25.75 -11.33 10.03
CA THR A 524 26.91 -10.71 9.38
C THR A 524 26.53 -9.33 8.81
N PRO A 525 27.31 -8.26 9.10
CA PRO A 525 27.09 -6.95 8.53
C PRO A 525 27.21 -6.95 7.00
N VAL A 526 26.31 -6.18 6.33
CA VAL A 526 26.35 -6.05 4.86
C VAL A 526 27.60 -5.26 4.44
N SER A 527 28.45 -5.87 3.62
CA SER A 527 29.66 -5.27 3.09
C SER A 527 29.97 -5.79 1.67
N PRO A 528 30.48 -4.96 0.76
CA PRO A 528 30.95 -5.41 -0.55
C PRO A 528 32.28 -6.19 -0.52
N GLU A 529 32.97 -6.20 0.62
CA GLU A 529 34.27 -6.89 0.82
C GLU A 529 35.31 -6.61 -0.29
N LEU A 530 35.40 -5.35 -0.71
CA LEU A 530 36.32 -4.92 -1.78
C LEU A 530 37.57 -4.22 -1.25
N LEU A 531 37.46 -3.59 -0.07
CA LEU A 531 38.60 -2.97 0.62
C LEU A 531 39.30 -3.97 1.53
N PRO A 532 40.64 -3.84 1.71
CA PRO A 532 41.36 -4.66 2.68
C PRO A 532 40.73 -4.58 4.08
N THR A 533 40.73 -5.69 4.81
CA THR A 533 40.26 -5.72 6.19
C THR A 533 41.15 -4.84 7.09
N ALA A 534 40.58 -4.29 8.17
CA ALA A 534 41.34 -3.57 9.18
C ALA A 534 42.37 -4.51 9.86
N GLU A 535 43.37 -3.95 10.57
CA GLU A 535 44.45 -4.73 11.21
C GLU A 535 43.94 -5.77 12.22
N ASP A 536 42.74 -5.52 12.80
CA ASP A 536 42.04 -6.44 13.71
C ASP A 536 41.21 -7.52 12.99
N GLY A 537 41.20 -7.55 11.66
CA GLY A 537 40.42 -8.48 10.85
C GLY A 537 38.94 -8.11 10.70
N THR A 538 38.52 -6.92 11.16
CA THR A 538 37.18 -6.44 11.02
C THR A 538 36.91 -5.88 9.59
N ILE A 539 35.64 -5.85 9.20
CA ILE A 539 35.19 -5.31 7.92
C ILE A 539 35.42 -3.79 7.90
N ALA A 540 36.32 -3.31 7.02
CA ALA A 540 36.66 -1.89 6.93
C ALA A 540 35.53 -1.04 6.34
N GLN A 541 34.67 -1.61 5.51
CA GLN A 541 33.62 -0.91 4.77
C GLN A 541 32.24 -1.47 5.10
N GLN A 542 31.40 -0.70 5.79
CA GLN A 542 30.01 -1.05 6.00
C GLN A 542 29.13 -0.30 5.01
N THR A 543 28.38 -1.01 4.19
CA THR A 543 27.54 -0.44 3.14
C THR A 543 26.56 0.61 3.68
N GLU A 544 25.88 0.33 4.78
CA GLU A 544 24.88 1.25 5.35
C GLU A 544 25.46 2.58 5.90
N LYS A 545 26.76 2.63 6.20
CA LYS A 545 27.43 3.89 6.56
C LYS A 545 27.64 4.81 5.35
N LEU A 546 27.75 4.23 4.16
CA LEU A 546 28.00 4.97 2.91
C LEU A 546 26.74 5.33 2.16
N VAL A 547 25.80 4.39 2.07
CA VAL A 547 24.57 4.58 1.30
C VAL A 547 23.36 4.90 2.17
N GLY A 548 23.39 4.60 3.45
CA GLY A 548 22.31 4.73 4.43
C GLY A 548 21.60 3.42 4.73
N PRO A 549 20.73 3.42 5.76
CA PRO A 549 19.97 2.24 6.17
C PRO A 549 19.05 1.75 5.06
N TYR A 550 19.14 0.46 4.70
CA TYR A 550 18.29 -0.13 3.66
C TYR A 550 16.81 -0.06 4.00
N GLU A 551 16.42 -0.11 5.27
CA GLU A 551 15.01 0.02 5.64
C GLU A 551 14.41 1.37 5.23
N LEU A 552 15.18 2.47 5.28
CA LEU A 552 14.74 3.78 4.81
C LEU A 552 14.64 3.79 3.28
N HIS A 553 15.63 3.24 2.59
CA HIS A 553 15.64 3.21 1.13
C HIS A 553 14.52 2.34 0.56
N ASP A 554 14.24 1.19 1.18
CA ASP A 554 13.13 0.31 0.78
C ASP A 554 11.79 0.99 1.04
N PHE A 555 11.65 1.71 2.15
CA PHE A 555 10.47 2.52 2.43
C PHE A 555 10.26 3.58 1.34
N TYR A 556 11.28 4.38 1.02
CA TYR A 556 11.20 5.41 -0.01
C TYR A 556 10.90 4.81 -1.39
N LEU A 557 11.61 3.74 -1.76
CA LEU A 557 11.44 3.02 -3.01
C LEU A 557 10.01 2.52 -3.19
N TYR A 558 9.42 1.97 -2.12
CA TYR A 558 8.05 1.48 -2.15
C TYR A 558 7.06 2.57 -2.51
N TYR A 559 7.11 3.71 -1.82
CA TYR A 559 6.16 4.80 -2.05
C TYR A 559 6.40 5.53 -3.38
N VAL A 560 7.66 5.66 -3.80
CA VAL A 560 7.99 6.24 -5.12
C VAL A 560 7.45 5.38 -6.25
N LEU A 561 7.71 4.08 -6.24
CA LEU A 561 7.38 3.21 -7.37
C LEU A 561 5.95 2.67 -7.31
N ARG A 562 5.49 2.25 -6.12
CA ARG A 562 4.16 1.65 -5.99
C ARG A 562 3.05 2.68 -6.15
N PHE A 563 3.23 3.87 -5.61
CA PHE A 563 2.19 4.90 -5.58
C PHE A 563 2.57 6.20 -6.29
N GLY A 564 3.84 6.41 -6.67
CA GLY A 564 4.30 7.63 -7.31
C GLY A 564 4.18 8.87 -6.41
N PHE A 565 4.27 8.70 -5.10
CA PHE A 565 4.15 9.82 -4.16
C PHE A 565 5.28 10.83 -4.33
N GLY A 566 4.96 12.11 -4.13
CA GLY A 566 5.93 13.18 -4.09
C GLY A 566 6.84 13.10 -2.85
N PRO A 567 8.03 13.74 -2.94
CA PRO A 567 9.02 13.71 -1.86
C PRO A 567 8.51 14.20 -0.51
N ALA A 568 7.72 15.28 -0.46
CA ALA A 568 7.16 15.81 0.78
C ALA A 568 6.25 14.81 1.48
N LYS A 569 5.33 14.19 0.73
CA LYS A 569 4.43 13.15 1.26
C LYS A 569 5.22 11.95 1.81
N ILE A 570 6.24 11.49 1.08
CA ILE A 570 7.10 10.38 1.53
C ILE A 570 7.82 10.73 2.82
N TYR A 571 8.31 11.97 2.95
CA TYR A 571 8.95 12.45 4.16
C TYR A 571 7.98 12.45 5.36
N HIS A 572 6.74 12.94 5.19
CA HIS A 572 5.73 12.93 6.25
C HIS A 572 5.35 11.53 6.70
N LEU A 573 5.21 10.59 5.73
CA LEU A 573 4.98 9.18 6.04
C LEU A 573 6.17 8.56 6.78
N ALA A 574 7.41 8.87 6.37
CA ALA A 574 8.61 8.39 7.05
C ALA A 574 8.71 8.91 8.49
N ARG A 575 8.44 10.21 8.72
CA ARG A 575 8.38 10.78 10.07
C ARG A 575 7.35 10.11 10.97
N THR A 576 6.21 9.73 10.40
CA THR A 576 5.18 8.98 11.13
C THR A 576 5.63 7.55 11.44
N SER A 577 6.18 6.88 10.45
CA SER A 577 6.53 5.45 10.52
C SER A 577 7.75 5.16 11.38
N PHE A 578 8.75 6.03 11.32
CA PHE A 578 10.02 5.87 12.04
C PHE A 578 10.15 6.79 13.27
N ALA A 579 9.01 7.28 13.80
CA ALA A 579 9.01 8.10 15.00
C ALA A 579 9.72 7.41 16.18
N GLY A 580 10.69 8.11 16.80
CA GLY A 580 11.50 7.60 17.90
C GLY A 580 12.65 6.65 17.51
N LYS A 581 12.80 6.34 16.21
CA LYS A 581 13.92 5.54 15.69
C LYS A 581 14.96 6.40 14.95
N TYR A 582 14.52 7.37 14.19
CA TYR A 582 15.36 8.30 13.46
C TYR A 582 14.92 9.74 13.67
N GLU A 583 15.90 10.63 13.79
CA GLU A 583 15.64 12.06 13.84
C GLU A 583 15.16 12.60 12.49
N PRO A 584 14.32 13.65 12.48
CA PRO A 584 13.77 14.23 11.24
C PRO A 584 14.82 14.60 10.18
N GLU A 585 15.94 15.17 10.64
CA GLU A 585 17.06 15.57 9.79
C GLU A 585 17.71 14.38 9.08
N VAL A 586 17.80 13.24 9.78
CA VAL A 586 18.35 11.98 9.25
C VAL A 586 17.44 11.42 8.16
N LEU A 587 16.13 11.41 8.40
CA LEU A 587 15.14 10.97 7.41
C LEU A 587 15.21 11.84 6.14
N LEU A 588 15.27 13.17 6.31
CA LEU A 588 15.34 14.10 5.18
C LEU A 588 16.66 13.96 4.41
N ALA A 589 17.78 13.81 5.11
CA ALA A 589 19.10 13.66 4.51
C ALA A 589 19.16 12.38 3.63
N TRP A 590 18.67 11.24 4.15
CA TRP A 590 18.66 9.99 3.40
C TRP A 590 17.62 9.98 2.27
N LEU A 591 16.49 10.67 2.40
CA LEU A 591 15.54 10.84 1.30
C LEU A 591 16.15 11.68 0.16
N LYS A 592 16.86 12.76 0.47
CA LYS A 592 17.62 13.53 -0.52
C LYS A 592 18.70 12.69 -1.20
N ASN A 593 19.42 11.87 -0.42
CA ASN A 593 20.41 10.95 -0.97
C ASN A 593 19.78 9.87 -1.86
N PHE A 594 18.63 9.31 -1.46
CA PHE A 594 17.87 8.37 -2.27
C PHE A 594 17.55 8.94 -3.65
N TYR A 595 16.90 10.10 -3.73
CA TYR A 595 16.56 10.72 -5.02
C TYR A 595 17.80 11.04 -5.86
N ARG A 596 18.86 11.56 -5.24
CA ARG A 596 20.11 11.86 -5.95
C ARG A 596 20.70 10.59 -6.60
N ARG A 597 20.79 9.51 -5.84
CA ARG A 597 21.31 8.23 -6.36
C ARG A 597 20.36 7.58 -7.34
N PHE A 598 19.07 7.56 -7.04
CA PHE A 598 18.06 6.93 -7.89
C PHE A 598 18.07 7.50 -9.30
N PHE A 599 18.21 8.80 -9.45
CA PHE A 599 18.32 9.45 -10.76
C PHE A 599 19.71 9.23 -11.41
N ALA A 600 20.79 9.53 -10.69
CA ALA A 600 22.15 9.47 -11.23
C ALA A 600 22.57 8.05 -11.68
N GLN A 601 21.99 7.01 -11.10
CA GLN A 601 22.35 5.62 -11.38
C GLN A 601 21.40 4.91 -12.37
N GLN A 602 20.50 5.64 -13.04
CA GLN A 602 19.56 5.04 -13.99
C GLN A 602 20.24 4.30 -15.14
N PHE A 603 21.38 4.80 -15.63
CA PHE A 603 22.11 4.14 -16.72
C PHE A 603 22.46 2.67 -16.43
N LYS A 604 22.70 2.31 -15.16
CA LYS A 604 22.92 0.93 -14.73
C LYS A 604 21.67 0.08 -14.90
N ARG A 605 20.50 0.66 -14.61
CA ARG A 605 19.21 -0.04 -14.71
C ARG A 605 18.73 -0.25 -16.14
N SER A 606 19.18 0.58 -17.08
CA SER A 606 18.81 0.49 -18.49
C SER A 606 19.22 -0.83 -19.16
N CYS A 607 20.22 -1.53 -18.62
CA CYS A 607 20.73 -2.79 -19.14
C CYS A 607 20.61 -3.96 -18.14
N LEU A 608 19.65 -3.90 -17.21
CA LEU A 608 19.45 -4.98 -16.25
C LEU A 608 19.14 -6.32 -16.93
N PRO A 609 19.73 -7.42 -16.44
CA PRO A 609 19.35 -8.77 -16.82
C PRO A 609 17.87 -9.04 -16.61
N ASP A 610 17.35 -10.06 -17.29
CA ASP A 610 16.04 -10.60 -16.97
C ASP A 610 16.00 -11.15 -15.55
N GLY A 611 14.82 -11.07 -14.91
CA GLY A 611 14.58 -11.60 -13.58
C GLY A 611 13.08 -11.74 -13.30
N PRO A 612 12.70 -12.55 -12.31
CA PRO A 612 11.29 -12.76 -12.00
C PRO A 612 10.67 -11.54 -11.32
N LYS A 613 9.44 -11.21 -11.67
CA LYS A 613 8.65 -10.23 -10.95
C LYS A 613 7.95 -10.92 -9.78
N VAL A 614 8.40 -10.63 -8.56
CA VAL A 614 7.85 -11.24 -7.34
C VAL A 614 6.82 -10.38 -6.61
N GLY A 615 6.84 -9.08 -6.83
CA GLY A 615 5.96 -8.12 -6.14
C GLY A 615 5.45 -7.02 -7.06
N SER A 616 4.69 -6.08 -6.48
CA SER A 616 4.13 -4.93 -7.21
C SER A 616 5.16 -3.85 -7.55
N VAL A 617 6.37 -3.93 -7.01
CA VAL A 617 7.47 -2.98 -7.23
C VAL A 617 8.64 -3.71 -7.85
N THR A 618 9.05 -3.30 -9.04
CA THR A 618 10.28 -3.75 -9.71
C THR A 618 10.92 -2.61 -10.49
N LEU A 619 12.16 -2.78 -10.88
CA LEU A 619 12.94 -1.80 -11.66
C LEU A 619 13.29 -2.30 -13.07
N SER A 620 12.57 -3.33 -13.55
CA SER A 620 12.80 -3.86 -14.89
C SER A 620 12.57 -2.78 -15.96
N PRO A 621 13.56 -2.50 -16.82
CA PRO A 621 13.42 -1.50 -17.89
C PRO A 621 12.50 -1.96 -19.02
N ARG A 622 12.13 -3.24 -19.06
CA ARG A 622 11.24 -3.82 -20.07
C ARG A 622 9.76 -3.58 -19.78
N GLY A 623 9.39 -3.37 -18.53
CA GLY A 623 7.97 -3.24 -18.14
C GLY A 623 7.69 -2.20 -17.06
N ASP A 624 8.26 -2.37 -15.89
CA ASP A 624 7.78 -1.67 -14.69
C ASP A 624 8.32 -0.24 -14.53
N TRP A 625 9.60 -0.01 -14.87
CA TRP A 625 10.21 1.30 -14.69
C TRP A 625 11.06 1.71 -15.89
N ARG A 626 10.54 2.63 -16.69
CA ARG A 626 11.22 3.19 -17.87
C ARG A 626 11.53 4.65 -17.60
N MET A 627 12.78 4.94 -17.27
CA MET A 627 13.25 6.30 -17.02
C MET A 627 14.44 6.60 -17.93
N PRO A 628 14.53 7.81 -18.54
CA PRO A 628 15.72 8.23 -19.24
C PRO A 628 16.94 8.26 -18.32
N SER A 629 18.11 7.84 -18.82
CA SER A 629 19.35 7.80 -18.01
C SER A 629 19.91 9.17 -17.67
N ASP A 630 19.47 10.19 -18.38
CA ASP A 630 19.85 11.60 -18.25
C ASP A 630 18.75 12.48 -17.63
N ALA A 631 17.72 11.87 -17.02
CA ALA A 631 16.67 12.60 -16.33
C ALA A 631 17.22 13.42 -15.14
N CYS A 632 16.77 14.66 -15.04
CA CYS A 632 17.15 15.57 -13.96
C CYS A 632 16.23 15.43 -12.75
N ASN A 633 16.77 15.43 -11.54
CA ASN A 633 16.03 15.33 -10.28
C ASN A 633 15.69 16.69 -9.63
N ALA A 634 15.90 17.80 -10.33
CA ALA A 634 15.77 19.15 -9.77
C ALA A 634 14.39 19.41 -9.15
N LEU A 635 13.30 18.94 -9.77
CA LEU A 635 11.94 19.13 -9.24
C LEU A 635 11.75 18.43 -7.89
N TRP A 636 12.20 17.18 -7.77
CA TRP A 636 12.11 16.42 -6.51
C TRP A 636 12.97 17.02 -5.41
N MET A 637 14.16 17.49 -5.75
CA MET A 637 15.06 18.16 -4.80
C MET A 637 14.50 19.50 -4.34
N ALA A 638 13.93 20.30 -5.24
CA ALA A 638 13.30 21.57 -4.90
C ALA A 638 12.09 21.42 -3.96
N GLU A 639 11.35 20.33 -4.07
CA GLU A 639 10.26 20.00 -3.13
C GLU A 639 10.82 19.69 -1.73
N LEU A 640 11.89 18.89 -1.65
CA LEU A 640 12.56 18.55 -0.39
C LEU A 640 13.26 19.74 0.29
N GLU A 641 13.66 20.76 -0.48
CA GLU A 641 14.27 21.98 0.07
C GLU A 641 13.26 22.91 0.75
N LYS A 642 11.97 22.78 0.40
CA LYS A 642 10.88 23.55 1.04
C LYS A 642 10.45 22.98 2.39
N ILE A 643 10.88 21.77 2.72
CA ILE A 643 10.50 21.14 3.99
C ILE A 643 11.23 21.85 5.13
N THR A 644 10.45 22.40 6.04
CA THR A 644 10.94 22.93 7.32
C THR A 644 10.92 21.82 8.37
N LEU A 645 12.01 21.72 9.15
CA LEU A 645 12.20 20.67 10.16
C LEU A 645 11.47 20.99 11.47
#